data_4cb7200af21a4fa24faba04859746449
#
_entry.id   4cb7200af21a4fa24faba04859746449
#
_cell.length_a   1.000
_cell.length_b   1.000
_cell.length_c   1.000
_cell.angle_alpha   90.00
_cell.angle_beta   90.00
_cell.angle_gamma   90.00
#
_symmetry.space_group_name_H-M   'P 1'
#
loop_
_entity.id
_entity.type
_entity.pdbx_description
1 polymer ?
#
loop_
_entity_poly.entity_id
_entity_poly.type
_entity_poly.pdbx_seq_one_letter_code
_entity_poly.pdbx_strand_id
1 'polypeptide(L)'
;MDIELKFNKDFERALDNLREKYGEDFEILNGIHSSQMNFSDFIDAFVDKNVADVTIDANANASSKDIASFRTEKGKSVDKVIAANKIFHEIKKKYGLKTAKEWLETEYTGGFYLHDFPSTTYVPYCYAYDLSRLATEGLFFLKNYNSQPPKHLTTFIDDVIEFISFMSNRSSGAVGIPNILVWTYYFWKKDCESGFIINNPDYYARQSFQKLIYRLNQPFMRIDQSAFVNVSIFDREYYEALFGGLEFPDGTFAIDYVDEFIEHQKVFMEVVSKIRQENMFTFPVLTYSLLYKDGKFVDEEFARWCSNHNCKWNDSNFFVSSDVTTLSNCCRLLSDTSKLKGFINSIGGTALSIGSVKVNTINLVHIFYELGEEVTEKKYLNMLKKRTTLCCKVLDRVRYIIQRNIEKGLLPNYCNGGIEMDKQYCTVGILGLYETMEKFGHIETDEFGNKFYTEKGMDFAGKIFDVLNETKDGFTDEYSFNIESVPAEQAAVKLCAKDNILFDVHDNFIYSNQWIPLTERCTINEKIRTSAILDNKCSGGAIAHINIDNNFPNSDMAWEMLNYIASQGVIYFCYNTKINVCKNHHGFVDSDICPECGEHVCDTYQRVVGFLTPSKSYSKERFKEFSAREWYDTALMYGETSVIGD
;
A
#
# COMPACT_ATOMS: atom_id res chain seq x y z
N MET A 1 -22.79 32.06 -20.08
CA MET A 1 -21.61 32.47 -19.27
C MET A 1 -20.58 31.37 -19.46
N ASP A 2 -19.54 31.66 -20.21
CA ASP A 2 -18.48 30.70 -20.51
C ASP A 2 -17.47 30.76 -19.33
N ILE A 3 -17.21 29.62 -18.71
CA ILE A 3 -16.20 29.50 -17.66
C ILE A 3 -14.91 29.08 -18.33
N GLU A 4 -13.95 29.98 -18.41
CA GLU A 4 -12.62 29.71 -18.96
C GLU A 4 -11.61 29.52 -17.82
N LEU A 5 -10.92 28.37 -17.77
CA LEU A 5 -9.80 28.16 -16.88
C LEU A 5 -8.54 28.80 -17.48
N LYS A 6 -7.96 29.76 -16.77
CA LYS A 6 -6.72 30.42 -17.18
C LYS A 6 -5.55 29.84 -16.39
N PHE A 7 -4.58 29.34 -17.13
CA PHE A 7 -3.35 28.76 -16.59
C PHE A 7 -2.13 29.66 -16.87
N ASN A 8 -0.98 29.25 -16.35
CA ASN A 8 0.28 29.93 -16.66
C ASN A 8 0.59 29.77 -18.17
N LYS A 9 0.92 30.87 -18.85
CA LYS A 9 1.20 30.87 -20.30
C LYS A 9 2.28 29.87 -20.75
N ASP A 10 3.30 29.62 -19.92
CA ASP A 10 4.34 28.64 -20.28
C ASP A 10 3.84 27.20 -20.13
N PHE A 11 2.92 26.97 -19.20
CA PHE A 11 2.24 25.68 -19.05
C PHE A 11 1.30 25.42 -20.25
N GLU A 12 0.48 26.40 -20.62
CA GLU A 12 -0.39 26.30 -21.79
C GLU A 12 0.40 25.99 -23.07
N ARG A 13 1.48 26.76 -23.32
CA ARG A 13 2.39 26.50 -24.44
C ARG A 13 3.06 25.13 -24.38
N ALA A 14 3.39 24.63 -23.19
CA ALA A 14 3.95 23.29 -23.04
C ALA A 14 2.93 22.21 -23.38
N LEU A 15 1.67 22.37 -22.96
CA LEU A 15 0.58 21.47 -23.33
C LEU A 15 0.30 21.50 -24.85
N ASP A 16 0.26 22.68 -25.45
CA ASP A 16 0.05 22.82 -26.90
C ASP A 16 1.15 22.13 -27.70
N ASN A 17 2.42 22.28 -27.28
CA ASN A 17 3.53 21.54 -27.90
C ASN A 17 3.39 20.01 -27.78
N LEU A 18 2.85 19.50 -26.66
CA LEU A 18 2.60 18.07 -26.49
C LEU A 18 1.43 17.60 -27.39
N ARG A 19 0.37 18.41 -27.51
CA ARG A 19 -0.74 18.13 -28.43
C ARG A 19 -0.25 18.10 -29.88
N GLU A 20 0.58 19.06 -30.29
CA GLU A 20 1.19 19.07 -31.63
C GLU A 20 2.08 17.83 -31.86
N LYS A 21 2.84 17.43 -30.85
CA LYS A 21 3.79 16.30 -30.94
C LYS A 21 3.08 14.94 -31.01
N TYR A 22 2.04 14.72 -30.22
CA TYR A 22 1.37 13.44 -30.07
C TYR A 22 0.01 13.35 -30.78
N GLY A 23 -0.51 14.46 -31.31
CA GLY A 23 -1.75 14.47 -32.07
C GLY A 23 -2.94 13.91 -31.29
N GLU A 24 -3.69 13.00 -31.93
CA GLU A 24 -4.91 12.40 -31.37
C GLU A 24 -4.62 11.51 -30.15
N ASP A 25 -3.42 10.98 -30.04
CA ASP A 25 -3.02 10.13 -28.89
C ASP A 25 -2.84 10.93 -27.60
N PHE A 26 -2.73 12.24 -27.65
CA PHE A 26 -2.44 13.08 -26.50
C PHE A 26 -3.43 12.85 -25.33
N GLU A 27 -4.72 12.69 -25.60
CA GLU A 27 -5.73 12.45 -24.56
C GLU A 27 -5.47 11.15 -23.83
N ILE A 28 -5.15 10.08 -24.57
CA ILE A 28 -4.86 8.75 -24.00
C ILE A 28 -3.57 8.81 -23.20
N LEU A 29 -2.51 9.42 -23.76
CA LEU A 29 -1.20 9.58 -23.10
C LEU A 29 -1.28 10.39 -21.80
N ASN A 30 -2.12 11.40 -21.74
CA ASN A 30 -2.27 12.18 -20.51
C ASN A 30 -3.12 11.47 -19.44
N GLY A 31 -3.73 10.31 -19.79
CA GLY A 31 -4.53 9.49 -18.89
C GLY A 31 -5.90 10.08 -18.54
N ILE A 32 -6.41 10.99 -19.37
CA ILE A 32 -7.76 11.52 -19.31
C ILE A 32 -8.54 10.87 -20.46
N HIS A 33 -9.58 10.13 -20.12
CA HIS A 33 -10.48 9.59 -21.13
C HIS A 33 -11.25 10.73 -21.79
N SER A 34 -11.51 10.66 -23.10
CA SER A 34 -12.23 11.69 -23.85
C SER A 34 -13.59 12.03 -23.21
N SER A 35 -14.30 11.06 -22.69
CA SER A 35 -15.55 11.24 -21.94
C SER A 35 -15.41 12.04 -20.64
N GLN A 36 -14.18 12.16 -20.09
CA GLN A 36 -13.93 13.00 -18.92
C GLN A 36 -13.65 14.47 -19.28
N MET A 37 -13.42 14.77 -20.53
CA MET A 37 -13.23 16.14 -21.03
C MET A 37 -14.56 16.81 -21.39
N ASN A 38 -15.56 16.04 -21.83
CA ASN A 38 -16.92 16.49 -22.11
C ASN A 38 -17.87 16.04 -21.00
N PHE A 39 -18.43 16.98 -20.25
CA PHE A 39 -19.29 16.66 -19.12
C PHE A 39 -20.58 15.92 -19.49
N SER A 40 -21.15 16.17 -20.65
CA SER A 40 -22.34 15.43 -21.12
C SER A 40 -21.98 13.97 -21.37
N ASP A 41 -20.92 13.72 -22.16
CA ASP A 41 -20.45 12.39 -22.47
C ASP A 41 -19.98 11.65 -21.22
N PHE A 42 -19.38 12.38 -20.26
CA PHE A 42 -18.99 11.81 -18.97
C PHE A 42 -20.21 11.35 -18.16
N ILE A 43 -21.28 12.12 -18.12
CA ILE A 43 -22.52 11.73 -17.41
C ILE A 43 -23.08 10.45 -18.01
N ASP A 44 -23.23 10.41 -19.33
CA ASP A 44 -23.76 9.25 -20.04
C ASP A 44 -22.88 8.02 -19.85
N ALA A 45 -21.56 8.17 -20.01
CA ALA A 45 -20.59 7.11 -19.78
C ALA A 45 -20.57 6.62 -18.33
N PHE A 46 -20.73 7.52 -17.35
CA PHE A 46 -20.80 7.13 -15.94
C PHE A 46 -22.06 6.33 -15.62
N VAL A 47 -23.19 6.70 -16.21
CA VAL A 47 -24.46 5.98 -16.02
C VAL A 47 -24.40 4.59 -16.65
N ASP A 48 -23.85 4.48 -17.86
CA ASP A 48 -23.88 3.25 -18.66
C ASP A 48 -22.76 2.25 -18.31
N LYS A 49 -21.66 2.71 -17.73
CA LYS A 49 -20.50 1.85 -17.43
C LYS A 49 -20.68 1.01 -16.17
N ASN A 50 -20.15 -0.21 -16.25
CA ASN A 50 -19.98 -1.06 -15.06
C ASN A 50 -18.92 -0.49 -14.11
N VAL A 51 -18.98 -0.82 -12.82
CA VAL A 51 -18.08 -0.36 -11.75
C VAL A 51 -16.60 -0.68 -12.04
N ALA A 52 -16.32 -1.68 -12.86
CA ALA A 52 -14.97 -2.12 -13.24
C ALA A 52 -14.23 -1.23 -14.26
N ASP A 53 -14.65 0.03 -14.47
CA ASP A 53 -13.95 0.94 -15.36
C ASP A 53 -12.66 1.48 -14.73
N VAL A 54 -11.56 1.47 -15.50
CA VAL A 54 -10.23 2.02 -15.11
C VAL A 54 -10.25 3.50 -14.71
N THR A 55 -11.32 4.22 -15.01
CA THR A 55 -11.51 5.62 -14.60
C THR A 55 -11.97 5.75 -13.15
N ILE A 56 -12.53 4.70 -12.57
CA ILE A 56 -12.96 4.64 -11.18
C ILE A 56 -11.80 4.04 -10.37
N ASP A 57 -11.49 4.65 -9.23
CA ASP A 57 -10.41 4.19 -8.38
C ASP A 57 -10.71 2.76 -7.87
N ALA A 58 -9.86 1.79 -8.24
CA ALA A 58 -10.03 0.40 -7.82
C ALA A 58 -9.83 0.20 -6.31
N ASN A 59 -9.17 1.15 -5.63
CA ASN A 59 -9.11 1.19 -4.16
C ASN A 59 -10.46 1.53 -3.53
N ALA A 60 -11.35 2.11 -4.30
CA ALA A 60 -12.70 2.32 -3.83
C ALA A 60 -13.35 0.93 -3.68
N ASN A 61 -13.68 0.54 -2.47
CA ASN A 61 -14.68 -0.49 -2.21
C ASN A 61 -16.08 -0.04 -2.67
N ALA A 62 -16.15 0.89 -3.60
CA ALA A 62 -17.37 1.36 -4.21
C ALA A 62 -17.87 0.26 -5.14
N SER A 63 -18.56 -0.71 -4.56
CA SER A 63 -19.32 -1.72 -5.29
C SER A 63 -20.53 -1.13 -5.99
N SER A 64 -20.84 0.15 -5.76
CA SER A 64 -22.01 0.82 -6.34
C SER A 64 -21.65 2.19 -6.88
N LYS A 65 -22.10 2.49 -8.09
CA LYS A 65 -22.17 3.84 -8.62
C LYS A 65 -23.30 4.57 -7.92
N ASP A 66 -22.98 5.65 -7.26
CA ASP A 66 -23.98 6.53 -6.67
C ASP A 66 -23.65 8.01 -6.92
N ILE A 67 -24.47 8.90 -6.41
CA ILE A 67 -24.31 10.33 -6.59
C ILE A 67 -23.04 10.87 -5.91
N ALA A 68 -22.54 10.18 -4.89
CA ALA A 68 -21.33 10.58 -4.20
C ALA A 68 -20.09 10.28 -5.05
N SER A 69 -19.97 9.05 -5.60
CA SER A 69 -18.90 8.68 -6.54
C SER A 69 -18.94 9.54 -7.81
N PHE A 70 -20.14 9.84 -8.33
CA PHE A 70 -20.28 10.77 -9.47
C PHE A 70 -19.72 12.17 -9.16
N ARG A 71 -20.00 12.72 -7.98
CA ARG A 71 -19.48 14.04 -7.58
C ARG A 71 -17.96 14.05 -7.49
N THR A 72 -17.39 12.96 -7.04
CA THR A 72 -15.92 12.83 -6.92
C THR A 72 -15.27 12.68 -8.28
N GLU A 73 -15.76 11.76 -9.12
CA GLU A 73 -15.16 11.44 -10.41
C GLU A 73 -15.21 12.61 -11.41
N LYS A 74 -16.33 13.34 -11.48
CA LYS A 74 -16.46 14.46 -12.42
C LYS A 74 -15.43 15.57 -12.23
N GLY A 75 -14.90 15.74 -11.01
CA GLY A 75 -13.91 16.77 -10.68
C GLY A 75 -12.48 16.37 -11.03
N LYS A 76 -12.18 15.08 -11.08
CA LYS A 76 -10.80 14.56 -11.16
C LYS A 76 -10.02 15.05 -12.39
N SER A 77 -10.66 15.15 -13.55
CA SER A 77 -9.99 15.61 -14.77
C SER A 77 -9.56 17.08 -14.69
N VAL A 78 -10.42 17.94 -14.18
CA VAL A 78 -10.13 19.36 -13.96
C VAL A 78 -9.07 19.54 -12.88
N ASP A 79 -9.21 18.85 -11.75
CA ASP A 79 -8.26 18.89 -10.64
C ASP A 79 -6.87 18.42 -11.06
N LYS A 80 -6.76 17.43 -11.96
CA LYS A 80 -5.50 16.97 -12.53
C LYS A 80 -4.78 18.09 -13.29
N VAL A 81 -5.49 18.83 -14.14
CA VAL A 81 -4.89 19.93 -14.92
C VAL A 81 -4.48 21.09 -14.01
N ILE A 82 -5.30 21.41 -13.01
CA ILE A 82 -4.99 22.43 -11.99
C ILE A 82 -3.72 22.03 -11.21
N ALA A 83 -3.63 20.77 -10.76
CA ALA A 83 -2.46 20.26 -10.06
C ALA A 83 -1.21 20.29 -10.95
N ALA A 84 -1.34 19.87 -12.22
CA ALA A 84 -0.24 19.90 -13.19
C ALA A 84 0.29 21.32 -13.40
N ASN A 85 -0.58 22.31 -13.62
CA ASN A 85 -0.19 23.71 -13.75
C ASN A 85 0.54 24.21 -12.49
N LYS A 86 0.05 23.86 -11.30
CA LYS A 86 0.65 24.26 -10.04
C LYS A 86 2.05 23.67 -9.86
N ILE A 87 2.21 22.38 -10.06
CA ILE A 87 3.49 21.67 -9.96
C ILE A 87 4.48 22.19 -11.01
N PHE A 88 4.04 22.35 -12.27
CA PHE A 88 4.83 22.94 -13.35
C PHE A 88 5.40 24.30 -12.96
N HIS A 89 4.56 25.17 -12.41
CA HIS A 89 4.98 26.50 -11.96
C HIS A 89 6.05 26.44 -10.87
N GLU A 90 5.90 25.56 -9.87
CA GLU A 90 6.86 25.44 -8.77
C GLU A 90 8.16 24.77 -9.23
N ILE A 91 8.12 23.80 -10.15
CA ILE A 91 9.32 23.23 -10.78
C ILE A 91 10.04 24.30 -11.61
N LYS A 92 9.30 25.04 -12.44
CA LYS A 92 9.87 26.15 -13.24
C LYS A 92 10.59 27.17 -12.37
N LYS A 93 9.97 27.54 -11.24
CA LYS A 93 10.50 28.54 -10.31
C LYS A 93 11.82 28.11 -9.68
N LYS A 94 11.96 26.84 -9.29
CA LYS A 94 13.17 26.34 -8.59
C LYS A 94 14.22 25.75 -9.54
N TYR A 95 13.79 25.03 -10.57
CA TYR A 95 14.65 24.23 -11.44
C TYR A 95 14.68 24.68 -12.91
N GLY A 96 13.94 25.70 -13.26
CA GLY A 96 13.88 26.27 -14.60
C GLY A 96 12.84 25.66 -15.54
N LEU A 97 12.53 26.39 -16.62
CA LEU A 97 11.48 26.04 -17.59
C LEU A 97 11.75 24.70 -18.30
N LYS A 98 13.02 24.40 -18.62
CA LYS A 98 13.40 23.15 -19.28
C LYS A 98 13.00 21.94 -18.43
N THR A 99 13.31 21.96 -17.14
CA THR A 99 12.96 20.88 -16.19
C THR A 99 11.44 20.73 -16.06
N ALA A 100 10.70 21.85 -16.03
CA ALA A 100 9.24 21.79 -15.93
C ALA A 100 8.60 21.16 -17.17
N LYS A 101 9.10 21.48 -18.36
CA LYS A 101 8.64 20.86 -19.63
C LYS A 101 8.99 19.37 -19.68
N GLU A 102 10.20 19.00 -19.30
CA GLU A 102 10.67 17.63 -19.26
C GLU A 102 9.80 16.78 -18.28
N TRP A 103 9.48 17.32 -17.11
CA TRP A 103 8.56 16.65 -16.19
C TRP A 103 7.16 16.45 -16.80
N LEU A 104 6.57 17.51 -17.37
CA LEU A 104 5.22 17.45 -17.90
C LEU A 104 5.11 16.41 -19.03
N GLU A 105 6.08 16.38 -19.94
CA GLU A 105 6.15 15.38 -20.98
C GLU A 105 6.30 13.97 -20.39
N THR A 106 7.26 13.76 -19.49
CA THR A 106 7.50 12.46 -18.85
C THR A 106 6.26 11.92 -18.13
N GLU A 107 5.53 12.77 -17.42
CA GLU A 107 4.29 12.38 -16.71
C GLU A 107 3.18 11.99 -17.70
N TYR A 108 3.01 12.78 -18.78
CA TYR A 108 1.92 12.54 -19.71
C TYR A 108 2.19 11.37 -20.67
N THR A 109 3.44 11.13 -21.03
CA THR A 109 3.82 9.99 -21.87
C THR A 109 3.93 8.66 -21.10
N GLY A 110 3.95 8.66 -19.77
CA GLY A 110 4.02 7.43 -18.98
C GLY A 110 5.42 7.04 -18.50
N GLY A 111 6.39 7.94 -18.60
CA GLY A 111 7.67 7.75 -17.91
C GLY A 111 7.56 7.92 -16.41
N PHE A 112 6.51 8.63 -15.94
CA PHE A 112 6.12 8.77 -14.53
C PHE A 112 4.64 8.46 -14.32
N TYR A 113 4.33 8.14 -13.06
CA TYR A 113 2.97 8.09 -12.54
C TYR A 113 2.93 8.74 -11.16
N LEU A 114 2.46 9.98 -11.10
CA LEU A 114 2.24 10.66 -9.82
C LEU A 114 0.93 10.15 -9.21
N HIS A 115 1.03 9.42 -8.10
CA HIS A 115 -0.14 8.80 -7.46
C HIS A 115 -1.14 9.84 -6.98
N ASP A 116 -2.44 9.55 -7.15
CA ASP A 116 -3.54 10.46 -6.81
C ASP A 116 -3.30 11.89 -7.31
N PHE A 117 -2.88 12.01 -8.56
CA PHE A 117 -2.47 13.27 -9.16
C PHE A 117 -3.48 14.40 -8.97
N PRO A 118 -4.80 14.22 -9.15
CA PRO A 118 -5.78 15.28 -8.95
C PRO A 118 -5.73 15.91 -7.55
N SER A 119 -5.48 15.13 -6.52
CA SER A 119 -5.43 15.60 -5.12
C SER A 119 -4.03 15.96 -4.62
N THR A 120 -3.00 15.79 -5.44
CA THR A 120 -1.58 15.89 -5.05
C THR A 120 -1.20 17.23 -4.41
N THR A 121 -1.85 18.34 -4.80
CA THR A 121 -1.56 19.66 -4.25
C THR A 121 -2.35 20.00 -2.99
N TYR A 122 -3.23 19.10 -2.53
CA TYR A 122 -4.13 19.36 -1.40
C TYR A 122 -3.85 18.51 -0.18
N VAL A 123 -3.50 17.22 -0.37
CA VAL A 123 -3.40 16.24 0.70
C VAL A 123 -2.13 15.41 0.61
N PRO A 124 -1.58 14.96 1.77
CA PRO A 124 -0.49 14.00 1.81
C PRO A 124 -0.96 12.60 1.37
N TYR A 125 0.00 11.66 1.24
CA TYR A 125 -0.31 10.31 0.81
C TYR A 125 -0.76 9.43 1.98
N CYS A 126 0.13 8.81 2.72
CA CYS A 126 -0.22 7.90 3.81
C CYS A 126 0.54 8.21 5.10
N TYR A 127 0.02 7.75 6.23
CA TYR A 127 0.62 7.95 7.53
C TYR A 127 0.18 6.87 8.53
N ALA A 128 1.10 6.44 9.39
CA ALA A 128 0.80 5.61 10.55
C ALA A 128 0.68 6.50 11.79
N TYR A 129 -0.48 6.51 12.40
CA TYR A 129 -0.81 7.39 13.50
C TYR A 129 -0.54 6.73 14.85
N ASP A 130 -0.04 7.52 15.79
CA ASP A 130 -0.01 7.20 17.20
C ASP A 130 -1.32 7.62 17.86
N LEU A 131 -2.07 6.67 18.40
CA LEU A 131 -3.34 6.91 19.07
C LEU A 131 -3.20 7.35 20.54
N SER A 132 -1.98 7.50 21.06
CA SER A 132 -1.76 7.87 22.47
C SER A 132 -2.42 9.20 22.84
N ARG A 133 -2.33 10.21 21.98
CA ARG A 133 -3.02 11.48 22.22
C ARG A 133 -4.55 11.34 22.19
N LEU A 134 -5.07 10.49 21.29
CA LEU A 134 -6.51 10.23 21.26
C LEU A 134 -6.99 9.59 22.57
N ALA A 135 -6.23 8.65 23.08
CA ALA A 135 -6.53 7.96 24.33
C ALA A 135 -6.44 8.87 25.58
N THR A 136 -5.54 9.87 25.56
CA THR A 136 -5.24 10.72 26.73
C THR A 136 -5.86 12.12 26.67
N GLU A 137 -6.15 12.63 25.47
CA GLU A 137 -6.68 13.99 25.26
C GLU A 137 -8.09 13.99 24.61
N GLY A 138 -8.57 12.84 24.10
CA GLY A 138 -9.83 12.74 23.35
C GLY A 138 -9.68 13.26 21.91
N LEU A 139 -10.71 13.90 21.37
CA LEU A 139 -10.77 14.35 19.96
C LEU A 139 -9.90 15.58 19.68
N PHE A 140 -8.63 15.54 20.05
CA PHE A 140 -7.66 16.66 19.95
C PHE A 140 -7.55 17.27 18.55
N PHE A 141 -7.89 16.53 17.52
CA PHE A 141 -7.82 16.94 16.11
C PHE A 141 -8.97 17.89 15.69
N LEU A 142 -9.99 18.06 16.52
CA LEU A 142 -11.10 18.96 16.26
C LEU A 142 -10.87 20.32 16.96
N LYS A 143 -10.32 21.29 16.23
CA LYS A 143 -9.83 22.57 16.75
C LYS A 143 -10.83 23.35 17.61
N ASN A 144 -12.13 23.26 17.32
CA ASN A 144 -13.18 24.01 17.98
C ASN A 144 -14.08 23.13 18.87
N TYR A 145 -13.62 21.92 19.16
CA TYR A 145 -14.35 20.95 19.94
C TYR A 145 -13.45 20.43 21.05
N ASN A 146 -13.85 20.66 22.29
CA ASN A 146 -13.10 20.21 23.47
C ASN A 146 -13.76 18.96 24.03
N SER A 147 -13.32 17.79 23.59
CA SER A 147 -13.75 16.52 24.17
C SER A 147 -12.92 16.18 25.41
N GLN A 148 -13.48 15.35 26.27
CA GLN A 148 -12.73 14.75 27.36
C GLN A 148 -12.11 13.43 26.88
N PRO A 149 -11.00 12.96 27.49
CA PRO A 149 -10.47 11.64 27.21
C PRO A 149 -11.53 10.53 27.35
N PRO A 150 -11.50 9.50 26.49
CA PRO A 150 -12.40 8.36 26.65
C PRO A 150 -12.17 7.65 27.98
N LYS A 151 -13.23 7.13 28.59
CA LYS A 151 -13.15 6.40 29.87
C LYS A 151 -13.36 4.90 29.73
N HIS A 152 -13.97 4.48 28.64
CA HIS A 152 -14.40 3.12 28.38
C HIS A 152 -13.96 2.64 27.01
N LEU A 153 -13.77 1.34 26.83
CA LEU A 153 -13.37 0.74 25.55
C LEU A 153 -14.30 1.16 24.40
N THR A 154 -15.61 1.15 24.59
CA THR A 154 -16.56 1.50 23.53
C THR A 154 -16.45 2.96 23.12
N THR A 155 -16.21 3.88 24.07
CA THR A 155 -16.01 5.30 23.78
C THR A 155 -14.69 5.53 23.05
N PHE A 156 -13.61 4.86 23.49
CA PHE A 156 -12.34 4.93 22.78
C PHE A 156 -12.47 4.46 21.33
N ILE A 157 -13.19 3.36 21.08
CA ILE A 157 -13.45 2.88 19.71
C ILE A 157 -14.25 3.90 18.90
N ASP A 158 -15.23 4.58 19.48
CA ASP A 158 -15.96 5.63 18.80
C ASP A 158 -15.04 6.79 18.42
N ASP A 159 -14.19 7.25 19.35
CA ASP A 159 -13.18 8.28 19.07
C ASP A 159 -12.20 7.87 17.98
N VAL A 160 -11.77 6.60 17.96
CA VAL A 160 -10.91 6.04 16.87
C VAL A 160 -11.63 6.08 15.53
N ILE A 161 -12.90 5.70 15.46
CA ILE A 161 -13.69 5.72 14.24
C ILE A 161 -13.81 7.16 13.69
N GLU A 162 -14.08 8.13 14.56
CA GLU A 162 -14.14 9.55 14.19
C GLU A 162 -12.78 10.08 13.73
N PHE A 163 -11.70 9.70 14.42
CA PHE A 163 -10.34 10.04 14.05
C PHE A 163 -9.98 9.50 12.66
N ILE A 164 -10.25 8.22 12.41
CA ILE A 164 -9.98 7.59 11.11
C ILE A 164 -10.79 8.27 10.01
N SER A 165 -12.08 8.55 10.24
CA SER A 165 -12.91 9.28 9.28
C SER A 165 -12.35 10.66 8.98
N PHE A 166 -11.92 11.42 10.00
CA PHE A 166 -11.31 12.74 9.83
C PHE A 166 -10.01 12.66 9.02
N MET A 167 -9.09 11.75 9.38
CA MET A 167 -7.77 11.65 8.76
C MET A 167 -7.85 11.08 7.34
N SER A 168 -8.68 10.07 7.09
CA SER A 168 -8.83 9.44 5.76
C SER A 168 -9.43 10.39 4.72
N ASN A 169 -10.28 11.32 5.13
CA ASN A 169 -10.81 12.37 4.24
C ASN A 169 -9.79 13.49 3.95
N ARG A 170 -8.60 13.46 4.55
CA ARG A 170 -7.54 14.46 4.40
C ARG A 170 -6.20 13.85 4.02
N SER A 171 -6.22 12.61 3.58
CA SER A 171 -5.07 11.91 2.98
C SER A 171 -5.52 11.14 1.76
N SER A 172 -4.63 10.88 0.82
CA SER A 172 -4.97 10.10 -0.38
C SER A 172 -4.70 8.59 -0.23
N GLY A 173 -3.81 8.21 0.68
CA GLY A 173 -3.44 6.83 0.96
C GLY A 173 -4.01 6.28 2.27
N ALA A 174 -3.28 5.36 2.87
CA ALA A 174 -3.71 4.64 4.07
C ALA A 174 -3.57 5.45 5.36
N VAL A 175 -4.43 5.11 6.32
CA VAL A 175 -4.43 5.56 7.71
C VAL A 175 -4.04 4.37 8.58
N GLY A 176 -2.75 4.23 8.89
CA GLY A 176 -2.27 3.19 9.80
C GLY A 176 -2.58 3.53 11.25
N ILE A 177 -2.95 2.53 12.03
CA ILE A 177 -3.23 2.64 13.47
C ILE A 177 -2.55 1.49 14.24
N PRO A 178 -1.20 1.41 14.18
CA PRO A 178 -0.48 0.22 14.66
C PRO A 178 -0.69 -0.08 16.13
N ASN A 179 -0.87 0.93 16.99
CA ASN A 179 -1.03 0.75 18.44
C ASN A 179 -2.49 0.71 18.93
N ILE A 180 -3.46 0.49 18.03
CA ILE A 180 -4.88 0.42 18.44
C ILE A 180 -5.11 -0.70 19.48
N LEU A 181 -4.51 -1.87 19.30
CA LEU A 181 -4.72 -3.01 20.20
C LEU A 181 -4.10 -2.77 21.59
N VAL A 182 -3.02 -1.99 21.69
CA VAL A 182 -2.44 -1.58 22.98
C VAL A 182 -3.44 -0.76 23.78
N TRP A 183 -4.06 0.24 23.15
CA TRP A 183 -5.04 1.10 23.81
C TRP A 183 -6.38 0.43 24.05
N THR A 184 -6.84 -0.44 23.15
CA THR A 184 -8.07 -1.23 23.41
C THR A 184 -7.87 -2.21 24.57
N TYR A 185 -6.68 -2.80 24.73
CA TYR A 185 -6.35 -3.60 25.88
C TYR A 185 -6.44 -2.77 27.19
N TYR A 186 -5.80 -1.60 27.24
CA TYR A 186 -5.83 -0.72 28.40
C TYR A 186 -7.25 -0.38 28.84
N PHE A 187 -8.10 0.08 27.92
CA PHE A 187 -9.49 0.44 28.24
C PHE A 187 -10.34 -0.75 28.63
N TRP A 188 -10.16 -1.90 27.98
CA TRP A 188 -10.84 -3.14 28.35
C TRP A 188 -10.48 -3.59 29.77
N LYS A 189 -9.19 -3.61 30.09
CA LYS A 189 -8.67 -3.95 31.43
C LYS A 189 -9.27 -3.03 32.50
N LYS A 190 -9.22 -1.71 32.24
CA LYS A 190 -9.77 -0.71 33.13
C LYS A 190 -11.29 -0.87 33.36
N ASP A 191 -12.05 -1.19 32.31
CA ASP A 191 -13.48 -1.45 32.41
C ASP A 191 -13.79 -2.69 33.26
N CYS A 192 -12.94 -3.73 33.17
CA CYS A 192 -13.05 -4.92 34.00
C CYS A 192 -12.73 -4.61 35.48
N GLU A 193 -11.65 -3.93 35.76
CA GLU A 193 -11.16 -3.62 37.12
C GLU A 193 -12.09 -2.64 37.85
N SER A 194 -12.65 -1.67 37.14
CA SER A 194 -13.59 -0.69 37.73
C SER A 194 -14.97 -1.27 38.04
N GLY A 195 -15.26 -2.51 37.60
CA GLY A 195 -16.58 -3.12 37.72
C GLY A 195 -17.61 -2.52 36.74
N PHE A 196 -17.19 -1.78 35.75
CA PHE A 196 -18.06 -1.32 34.66
C PHE A 196 -18.60 -2.51 33.86
N ILE A 197 -17.76 -3.55 33.69
CA ILE A 197 -18.15 -4.83 33.12
C ILE A 197 -18.17 -5.87 34.24
N ILE A 198 -19.36 -6.28 34.67
CA ILE A 198 -19.51 -7.30 35.70
C ILE A 198 -19.66 -8.70 35.09
N ASN A 199 -20.30 -8.78 33.91
CA ASN A 199 -20.62 -10.03 33.24
C ASN A 199 -19.95 -10.12 31.86
N ASN A 200 -19.27 -11.23 31.59
CA ASN A 200 -18.71 -11.60 30.29
C ASN A 200 -17.78 -10.56 29.64
N PRO A 201 -16.60 -10.29 30.24
CA PRO A 201 -15.61 -9.36 29.68
C PRO A 201 -15.13 -9.71 28.26
N ASP A 202 -15.02 -11.00 27.92
CA ASP A 202 -14.66 -11.47 26.60
C ASP A 202 -15.71 -11.08 25.55
N TYR A 203 -17.00 -11.26 25.85
CA TYR A 203 -18.08 -10.84 24.96
C TYR A 203 -18.06 -9.33 24.69
N TYR A 204 -17.76 -8.52 25.69
CA TYR A 204 -17.67 -7.08 25.56
C TYR A 204 -16.52 -6.65 24.64
N ALA A 205 -15.33 -7.27 24.79
CA ALA A 205 -14.20 -7.02 23.88
C ALA A 205 -14.57 -7.42 22.44
N ARG A 206 -15.13 -8.60 22.25
CA ARG A 206 -15.55 -9.11 20.91
C ARG A 206 -16.58 -8.21 20.23
N GLN A 207 -17.59 -7.72 20.96
CA GLN A 207 -18.58 -6.79 20.42
C GLN A 207 -17.95 -5.44 20.04
N SER A 208 -16.98 -4.96 20.81
CA SER A 208 -16.26 -3.74 20.55
C SER A 208 -15.39 -3.86 19.29
N PHE A 209 -14.72 -4.98 19.10
CA PHE A 209 -13.97 -5.26 17.87
C PHE A 209 -14.87 -5.46 16.64
N GLN A 210 -16.00 -6.14 16.81
CA GLN A 210 -17.00 -6.29 15.75
C GLN A 210 -17.51 -4.91 15.29
N LYS A 211 -17.82 -4.01 16.22
CA LYS A 211 -18.21 -2.63 15.94
C LYS A 211 -17.14 -1.90 15.12
N LEU A 212 -15.88 -1.99 15.55
CA LEU A 212 -14.77 -1.37 14.84
C LEU A 212 -14.69 -1.86 13.39
N ILE A 213 -14.66 -3.19 13.17
CA ILE A 213 -14.51 -3.78 11.82
C ILE A 213 -15.67 -3.37 10.91
N TYR A 214 -16.91 -3.45 11.38
CA TYR A 214 -18.06 -3.05 10.58
C TYR A 214 -18.04 -1.56 10.23
N ARG A 215 -17.61 -0.70 11.15
CA ARG A 215 -17.52 0.75 10.91
C ARG A 215 -16.42 1.09 9.90
N LEU A 216 -15.26 0.44 9.96
CA LEU A 216 -14.15 0.67 9.02
C LEU A 216 -14.53 0.35 7.57
N ASN A 217 -15.46 -0.56 7.35
CA ASN A 217 -15.89 -0.99 6.02
C ASN A 217 -17.11 -0.22 5.48
N GLN A 218 -17.58 0.81 6.19
CA GLN A 218 -18.69 1.64 5.69
C GLN A 218 -18.21 2.61 4.59
N PRO A 219 -18.99 2.78 3.50
CA PRO A 219 -18.59 3.58 2.34
C PRO A 219 -18.52 5.08 2.61
N PHE A 220 -18.96 5.55 3.76
CA PHE A 220 -18.90 6.95 4.16
C PHE A 220 -17.72 7.31 5.08
N MET A 221 -16.87 6.33 5.42
CA MET A 221 -15.69 6.57 6.27
C MET A 221 -14.66 7.46 5.57
N ARG A 222 -14.56 7.34 4.28
CA ARG A 222 -13.82 8.24 3.38
C ARG A 222 -14.73 8.53 2.20
N ILE A 223 -14.73 9.74 1.64
CA ILE A 223 -15.62 10.11 0.55
C ILE A 223 -15.77 8.96 -0.45
N ASP A 224 -16.96 8.38 -0.51
CA ASP A 224 -17.37 7.26 -1.39
C ASP A 224 -16.65 5.91 -1.19
N GLN A 225 -15.89 5.77 -0.10
CA GLN A 225 -15.08 4.58 0.16
C GLN A 225 -15.07 4.21 1.63
N SER A 226 -14.72 2.96 1.92
CA SER A 226 -14.24 2.58 3.24
C SER A 226 -12.86 3.18 3.51
N ALA A 227 -12.51 3.35 4.78
CA ALA A 227 -11.20 3.86 5.15
C ALA A 227 -10.12 2.78 4.92
N PHE A 228 -9.07 3.14 4.20
CA PHE A 228 -7.90 2.26 4.03
C PHE A 228 -7.08 2.22 5.32
N VAL A 229 -7.39 1.29 6.19
CA VAL A 229 -6.78 1.14 7.52
C VAL A 229 -5.94 -0.12 7.58
N ASN A 230 -4.80 -0.06 8.27
CA ASN A 230 -4.04 -1.25 8.64
C ASN A 230 -3.85 -1.33 10.15
N VAL A 231 -3.81 -2.57 10.66
CA VAL A 231 -3.58 -2.94 12.05
C VAL A 231 -2.41 -3.91 12.09
N SER A 232 -1.47 -3.67 13.00
CA SER A 232 -0.33 -4.56 13.24
C SER A 232 -0.60 -5.44 14.45
N ILE A 233 -0.15 -6.69 14.34
CA ILE A 233 -0.21 -7.72 15.36
C ILE A 233 1.25 -8.03 15.73
N PHE A 234 1.62 -7.83 16.96
CA PHE A 234 3.01 -7.84 17.40
C PHE A 234 3.34 -9.10 18.20
N ASP A 235 4.52 -9.68 17.96
CA ASP A 235 5.11 -10.60 18.91
C ASP A 235 5.58 -9.87 20.19
N ARG A 236 6.02 -10.62 21.17
CA ARG A 236 6.48 -10.12 22.46
C ARG A 236 7.59 -9.08 22.30
N GLU A 237 8.58 -9.39 21.49
CA GLU A 237 9.78 -8.55 21.32
C GLU A 237 9.45 -7.20 20.67
N TYR A 238 8.58 -7.20 19.65
CA TYR A 238 8.08 -5.97 19.05
C TYR A 238 7.25 -5.16 20.04
N TYR A 239 6.35 -5.80 20.78
CA TYR A 239 5.54 -5.12 21.77
C TYR A 239 6.40 -4.45 22.84
N GLU A 240 7.36 -5.18 23.44
CA GLU A 240 8.26 -4.66 24.45
C GLU A 240 9.12 -3.51 23.92
N ALA A 241 9.69 -3.67 22.73
CA ALA A 241 10.54 -2.65 22.13
C ALA A 241 9.81 -1.36 21.77
N LEU A 242 8.58 -1.47 21.28
CA LEU A 242 7.80 -0.32 20.80
C LEU A 242 6.98 0.36 21.89
N PHE A 243 6.45 -0.42 22.81
CA PHE A 243 5.46 0.04 23.77
C PHE A 243 5.85 -0.19 25.23
N GLY A 244 6.91 -0.94 25.51
CA GLY A 244 7.29 -1.25 26.91
C GLY A 244 7.46 -0.03 27.80
N GLY A 245 7.95 1.09 27.26
CA GLY A 245 8.06 2.37 27.96
C GLY A 245 6.81 3.25 27.93
N LEU A 246 5.70 2.79 27.34
CA LEU A 246 4.44 3.54 27.30
C LEU A 246 3.78 3.53 28.69
N GLU A 247 3.66 4.71 29.28
CA GLU A 247 2.91 4.91 30.52
C GLU A 247 1.43 5.12 30.22
N PHE A 248 0.57 4.34 30.85
CA PHE A 248 -0.88 4.50 30.76
C PHE A 248 -1.37 5.58 31.72
N PRO A 249 -2.59 6.14 31.52
CA PRO A 249 -3.16 7.20 32.35
C PRO A 249 -3.30 6.86 33.85
N ASP A 250 -3.25 5.59 34.22
CA ASP A 250 -3.31 5.13 35.62
C ASP A 250 -1.92 4.97 36.26
N GLY A 251 -0.84 5.30 35.52
CA GLY A 251 0.54 5.22 35.97
C GLY A 251 1.19 3.82 35.83
N THR A 252 0.50 2.86 35.25
CA THR A 252 1.08 1.55 34.90
C THR A 252 1.77 1.62 33.55
N PHE A 253 2.64 0.66 33.25
CA PHE A 253 3.37 0.62 31.99
C PHE A 253 2.93 -0.56 31.13
N ALA A 254 2.97 -0.37 29.80
CA ALA A 254 2.60 -1.42 28.86
C ALA A 254 3.43 -2.72 29.05
N ILE A 255 4.70 -2.59 29.46
CA ILE A 255 5.58 -3.74 29.75
C ILE A 255 5.02 -4.65 30.85
N ASP A 256 4.20 -4.11 31.75
CA ASP A 256 3.65 -4.89 32.87
C ASP A 256 2.58 -5.90 32.42
N TYR A 257 2.13 -5.83 31.13
CA TYR A 257 0.98 -6.57 30.62
C TYR A 257 1.23 -7.32 29.31
N VAL A 258 2.45 -7.74 29.05
CA VAL A 258 2.84 -8.38 27.78
C VAL A 258 2.00 -9.62 27.48
N ASP A 259 1.86 -10.52 28.47
CA ASP A 259 1.14 -11.78 28.29
C ASP A 259 -0.35 -11.55 27.99
N GLU A 260 -0.99 -10.67 28.74
CA GLU A 260 -2.40 -10.35 28.59
C GLU A 260 -2.65 -9.62 27.25
N PHE A 261 -1.71 -8.79 26.83
CA PHE A 261 -1.79 -8.12 25.52
C PHE A 261 -1.72 -9.12 24.37
N ILE A 262 -0.81 -10.10 24.44
CA ILE A 262 -0.72 -11.18 23.45
C ILE A 262 -2.07 -11.90 23.31
N GLU A 263 -2.71 -12.25 24.43
CA GLU A 263 -4.03 -12.89 24.41
C GLU A 263 -5.13 -11.94 23.86
N HIS A 264 -5.08 -10.65 24.17
CA HIS A 264 -6.03 -9.67 23.64
C HIS A 264 -5.95 -9.53 22.11
N GLN A 265 -4.75 -9.59 21.53
CA GLN A 265 -4.57 -9.62 20.07
C GLN A 265 -5.17 -10.89 19.46
N LYS A 266 -5.01 -12.04 20.10
CA LYS A 266 -5.60 -13.30 19.63
C LYS A 266 -7.13 -13.19 19.58
N VAL A 267 -7.76 -12.62 20.61
CA VAL A 267 -9.22 -12.35 20.64
C VAL A 267 -9.65 -11.47 19.47
N PHE A 268 -8.90 -10.40 19.17
CA PHE A 268 -9.18 -9.55 18.01
C PHE A 268 -9.14 -10.34 16.70
N MET A 269 -8.11 -11.16 16.49
CA MET A 269 -7.94 -11.95 15.27
C MET A 269 -9.01 -13.03 15.11
N GLU A 270 -9.48 -13.64 16.22
CA GLU A 270 -10.60 -14.56 16.21
C GLU A 270 -11.92 -13.86 15.77
N VAL A 271 -12.14 -12.62 16.24
CA VAL A 271 -13.31 -11.82 15.82
C VAL A 271 -13.23 -11.50 14.32
N VAL A 272 -12.05 -11.10 13.83
CA VAL A 272 -11.82 -10.90 12.39
C VAL A 272 -12.19 -12.15 11.60
N SER A 273 -11.65 -13.30 12.00
CA SER A 273 -11.88 -14.58 11.33
C SER A 273 -13.37 -14.98 11.31
N LYS A 274 -14.06 -14.78 12.43
CA LYS A 274 -15.49 -15.06 12.52
C LYS A 274 -16.33 -14.16 11.60
N ILE A 275 -16.01 -12.84 11.59
CA ILE A 275 -16.75 -11.90 10.74
C ILE A 275 -16.54 -12.23 9.26
N ARG A 276 -15.33 -12.65 8.83
CA ARG A 276 -15.08 -13.07 7.44
C ARG A 276 -15.95 -14.23 7.01
N GLN A 277 -16.17 -15.18 7.88
CA GLN A 277 -17.06 -16.31 7.61
C GLN A 277 -18.50 -15.85 7.41
N GLU A 278 -18.97 -14.93 8.25
CA GLU A 278 -20.37 -14.45 8.25
C GLU A 278 -20.62 -13.37 7.17
N ASN A 279 -19.64 -12.49 6.94
CA ASN A 279 -19.77 -11.37 6.01
C ASN A 279 -18.38 -10.88 5.57
N MET A 280 -18.00 -11.16 4.33
CA MET A 280 -16.69 -10.80 3.79
C MET A 280 -16.47 -9.30 3.75
N PHE A 281 -15.26 -8.85 4.10
CA PHE A 281 -14.87 -7.46 4.18
C PHE A 281 -13.39 -7.24 3.75
N THR A 282 -13.00 -5.99 3.48
CA THR A 282 -11.66 -5.62 3.00
C THR A 282 -10.75 -5.12 4.14
N PHE A 283 -11.21 -4.22 4.98
CA PHE A 283 -10.39 -3.54 6.00
C PHE A 283 -10.75 -3.95 7.43
N PRO A 284 -9.76 -3.95 8.33
CA PRO A 284 -8.37 -3.50 8.18
C PRO A 284 -7.49 -4.50 7.42
N VAL A 285 -6.40 -3.99 6.85
CA VAL A 285 -5.26 -4.82 6.45
C VAL A 285 -4.56 -5.30 7.70
N LEU A 286 -4.23 -6.57 7.78
CA LEU A 286 -3.62 -7.20 8.94
C LEU A 286 -2.19 -7.59 8.63
N THR A 287 -1.28 -7.30 9.56
CA THR A 287 0.14 -7.66 9.42
C THR A 287 0.66 -8.22 10.74
N TYR A 288 1.15 -9.44 10.71
CA TYR A 288 1.93 -10.02 11.79
C TYR A 288 3.35 -9.46 11.74
N SER A 289 3.79 -8.81 12.80
CA SER A 289 5.15 -8.29 12.95
C SER A 289 5.94 -9.22 13.88
N LEU A 290 6.87 -9.97 13.29
CA LEU A 290 7.57 -11.07 13.95
C LEU A 290 9.09 -10.86 13.89
N LEU A 291 9.78 -11.03 14.99
CA LEU A 291 11.24 -10.96 15.07
C LEU A 291 11.86 -12.33 14.75
N TYR A 292 12.72 -12.36 13.70
CA TYR A 292 13.49 -13.56 13.31
C TYR A 292 14.98 -13.27 13.45
N LYS A 293 15.65 -13.97 14.35
CA LYS A 293 17.06 -13.74 14.64
C LYS A 293 17.78 -15.05 14.92
N ASP A 294 19.04 -15.12 14.51
CA ASP A 294 19.89 -16.29 14.71
C ASP A 294 19.26 -17.61 14.21
N GLY A 295 18.56 -17.52 13.06
CA GLY A 295 17.96 -18.68 12.39
C GLY A 295 16.64 -19.17 13.00
N LYS A 296 15.97 -18.39 13.85
CA LYS A 296 14.69 -18.76 14.47
C LYS A 296 13.83 -17.55 14.79
N PHE A 297 12.54 -17.76 14.95
CA PHE A 297 11.65 -16.78 15.55
C PHE A 297 11.97 -16.64 17.05
N VAL A 298 12.09 -15.41 17.54
CA VAL A 298 12.42 -15.15 18.95
C VAL A 298 11.25 -15.55 19.84
N ASP A 299 10.03 -15.18 19.47
CA ASP A 299 8.79 -15.67 20.06
C ASP A 299 8.20 -16.77 19.16
N GLU A 300 8.77 -17.98 19.25
CA GLU A 300 8.35 -19.10 18.41
C GLU A 300 6.90 -19.52 18.65
N GLU A 301 6.43 -19.48 19.90
CA GLU A 301 5.06 -19.87 20.24
C GLU A 301 4.04 -18.95 19.55
N PHE A 302 4.26 -17.65 19.64
CA PHE A 302 3.37 -16.69 19.00
C PHE A 302 3.47 -16.74 17.46
N ALA A 303 4.67 -16.86 16.91
CA ALA A 303 4.88 -16.99 15.46
C ALA A 303 4.18 -18.25 14.91
N ARG A 304 4.24 -19.37 15.62
CA ARG A 304 3.51 -20.60 15.27
C ARG A 304 2.00 -20.41 15.36
N TRP A 305 1.52 -19.71 16.38
CA TRP A 305 0.10 -19.35 16.47
C TRP A 305 -0.33 -18.49 15.28
N CYS A 306 0.46 -17.46 14.89
CA CYS A 306 0.17 -16.61 13.74
C CYS A 306 0.10 -17.41 12.42
N SER A 307 1.06 -18.34 12.21
CA SER A 307 1.06 -19.24 11.07
C SER A 307 -0.22 -20.07 11.01
N ASN A 308 -0.58 -20.72 12.11
CA ASN A 308 -1.78 -21.55 12.22
C ASN A 308 -3.08 -20.76 12.01
N HIS A 309 -3.17 -19.58 12.63
CA HIS A 309 -4.35 -18.73 12.47
C HIS A 309 -4.50 -18.24 11.03
N ASN A 310 -3.39 -17.86 10.38
CA ASN A 310 -3.40 -17.38 9.01
C ASN A 310 -3.84 -18.44 8.00
N CYS A 311 -3.55 -19.73 8.25
CA CYS A 311 -3.96 -20.83 7.37
C CYS A 311 -5.47 -20.90 7.15
N LYS A 312 -6.28 -20.33 8.02
CA LYS A 312 -7.72 -20.33 7.85
C LYS A 312 -8.19 -19.51 6.64
N TRP A 313 -7.56 -18.36 6.42
CA TRP A 313 -7.98 -17.38 5.41
C TRP A 313 -6.84 -16.90 4.49
N ASN A 314 -5.58 -17.04 4.91
CA ASN A 314 -4.41 -16.41 4.28
C ASN A 314 -4.62 -14.90 4.04
N ASP A 315 -5.31 -14.23 4.97
CA ASP A 315 -5.76 -12.85 4.85
C ASP A 315 -4.79 -11.84 5.46
N SER A 316 -3.82 -12.30 6.24
CA SER A 316 -2.83 -11.45 6.90
C SER A 316 -1.50 -11.49 6.16
N ASN A 317 -0.76 -10.40 6.26
CA ASN A 317 0.60 -10.30 5.76
C ASN A 317 1.59 -10.68 6.87
N PHE A 318 2.75 -11.18 6.51
CA PHE A 318 3.87 -11.40 7.42
C PHE A 318 4.94 -10.35 7.19
N PHE A 319 5.30 -9.66 8.25
CA PHE A 319 6.47 -8.79 8.32
C PHE A 319 7.47 -9.45 9.27
N VAL A 320 8.58 -9.91 8.70
CA VAL A 320 9.61 -10.66 9.41
C VAL A 320 10.91 -9.88 9.34
N SER A 321 11.39 -9.39 10.46
CA SER A 321 12.62 -8.59 10.52
C SER A 321 13.59 -9.16 11.54
N SER A 322 14.87 -8.89 11.34
CA SER A 322 15.94 -9.18 12.33
C SER A 322 16.13 -8.06 13.35
N ASP A 323 15.41 -6.95 13.21
CA ASP A 323 15.53 -5.76 14.05
C ASP A 323 14.16 -5.13 14.32
N VAL A 324 13.84 -4.93 15.59
CA VAL A 324 12.58 -4.30 16.05
C VAL A 324 12.47 -2.80 15.72
N THR A 325 13.55 -2.15 15.29
CA THR A 325 13.52 -0.75 14.85
C THR A 325 12.86 -0.58 13.47
N THR A 326 12.67 -1.67 12.74
CA THR A 326 12.05 -1.67 11.42
C THR A 326 10.62 -2.17 11.50
N LEU A 327 9.68 -1.40 10.96
CA LEU A 327 8.26 -1.75 10.90
C LEU A 327 7.69 -1.54 9.51
N SER A 328 6.71 -2.36 9.15
CA SER A 328 5.90 -2.09 7.97
C SER A 328 4.76 -1.13 8.29
N ASN A 329 4.56 -0.16 7.41
CA ASN A 329 3.42 0.74 7.42
C ASN A 329 2.61 0.58 6.13
N CYS A 330 1.29 0.61 6.25
CA CYS A 330 0.38 0.50 5.12
C CYS A 330 0.58 -0.81 4.34
N CYS A 331 0.79 -0.69 3.04
CA CYS A 331 0.94 -1.84 2.16
C CYS A 331 2.38 -2.35 2.07
N ARG A 332 3.40 -1.48 2.25
CA ARG A 332 4.80 -1.82 1.96
C ARG A 332 5.84 -0.91 2.58
N LEU A 333 5.46 0.24 3.12
CA LEU A 333 6.42 1.22 3.62
C LEU A 333 7.24 0.62 4.77
N LEU A 334 8.52 0.38 4.54
CA LEU A 334 9.48 0.09 5.58
C LEU A 334 9.90 1.40 6.26
N SER A 335 9.88 1.41 7.57
CA SER A 335 10.27 2.56 8.38
C SER A 335 11.53 2.22 9.16
N ASP A 336 12.67 2.70 8.67
CA ASP A 336 13.93 2.65 9.41
C ASP A 336 14.07 3.95 10.21
N THR A 337 13.73 3.90 11.46
CA THR A 337 13.73 5.05 12.37
C THR A 337 15.12 5.63 12.61
N SER A 338 16.18 4.84 12.41
CA SER A 338 17.56 5.28 12.62
C SER A 338 18.02 6.34 11.61
N LYS A 339 17.38 6.40 10.45
CA LYS A 339 17.73 7.34 9.34
C LYS A 339 16.93 8.64 9.35
N LEU A 340 15.90 8.76 10.18
CA LEU A 340 15.13 10.00 10.30
C LEU A 340 15.92 11.02 11.11
N LYS A 341 16.34 12.12 10.48
CA LYS A 341 17.00 13.25 11.16
C LYS A 341 16.07 13.85 12.20
N GLY A 342 16.54 13.98 13.44
CA GLY A 342 15.78 14.59 14.54
C GLY A 342 15.15 13.59 15.51
N PHE A 343 15.37 12.31 15.33
CA PHE A 343 14.98 11.29 16.29
C PHE A 343 15.97 11.29 17.46
N ILE A 344 15.69 12.11 18.48
CA ILE A 344 16.36 12.02 19.78
C ILE A 344 15.55 11.03 20.60
N ASN A 345 16.23 9.98 21.08
CA ASN A 345 15.75 8.98 22.01
C ASN A 345 14.66 9.51 22.96
N SER A 346 13.42 9.34 22.61
CA SER A 346 12.34 9.27 23.58
C SER A 346 11.91 7.83 23.63
N ILE A 347 12.16 7.22 24.76
CA ILE A 347 11.74 5.88 25.11
C ILE A 347 10.28 5.69 24.72
N GLY A 348 10.00 4.69 23.86
CA GLY A 348 8.65 4.13 23.73
C GLY A 348 7.69 4.73 22.72
N GLY A 349 8.08 5.21 21.56
CA GLY A 349 7.06 5.70 20.63
C GLY A 349 7.54 6.02 19.22
N THR A 350 8.71 5.60 18.85
CA THR A 350 9.44 6.16 17.70
C THR A 350 9.13 5.53 16.34
N ALA A 351 8.58 4.34 16.28
CA ALA A 351 8.17 3.70 15.04
C ALA A 351 6.75 4.09 14.58
N LEU A 352 6.02 4.79 15.40
CA LEU A 352 4.75 5.41 15.09
C LEU A 352 4.98 6.79 14.49
N SER A 353 3.97 7.34 13.85
CA SER A 353 4.00 8.70 13.28
C SER A 353 4.92 8.83 12.06
N ILE A 354 4.97 7.82 11.20
CA ILE A 354 5.76 7.80 9.96
C ILE A 354 4.84 7.64 8.75
N GLY A 355 5.22 8.27 7.63
CA GLY A 355 4.44 8.15 6.40
C GLY A 355 5.13 8.68 5.16
N SER A 356 4.38 8.82 4.09
CA SER A 356 4.81 9.40 2.83
C SER A 356 4.02 10.65 2.51
N VAL A 357 4.72 11.72 2.14
CA VAL A 357 4.07 12.94 1.62
C VAL A 357 3.42 12.65 0.29
N LYS A 358 4.16 11.96 -0.61
CA LYS A 358 3.69 11.59 -1.93
C LYS A 358 4.57 10.52 -2.56
N VAL A 359 3.96 9.76 -3.46
CA VAL A 359 4.64 8.75 -4.28
C VAL A 359 4.63 9.19 -5.74
N ASN A 360 5.78 9.11 -6.39
CA ASN A 360 5.92 9.27 -7.84
C ASN A 360 6.67 8.07 -8.41
N THR A 361 6.01 7.29 -9.26
CA THR A 361 6.53 6.03 -9.79
C THR A 361 7.26 6.25 -11.09
N ILE A 362 8.46 5.68 -11.20
CA ILE A 362 9.26 5.59 -12.41
C ILE A 362 8.86 4.31 -13.16
N ASN A 363 8.46 4.46 -14.41
CA ASN A 363 8.27 3.34 -15.32
C ASN A 363 9.63 2.91 -15.88
N LEU A 364 10.14 1.79 -15.41
CA LEU A 364 11.46 1.28 -15.81
C LEU A 364 11.46 0.80 -17.26
N VAL A 365 10.35 0.22 -17.74
CA VAL A 365 10.21 -0.28 -19.12
C VAL A 365 10.21 0.89 -20.12
N HIS A 366 9.57 2.00 -19.77
CA HIS A 366 9.56 3.20 -20.61
C HIS A 366 10.97 3.70 -20.98
N ILE A 367 11.91 3.64 -20.03
CA ILE A 367 13.31 4.04 -20.25
C ILE A 367 13.95 3.16 -21.34
N PHE A 368 13.65 1.86 -21.36
CA PHE A 368 14.15 0.94 -22.38
C PHE A 368 13.64 1.34 -23.77
N TYR A 369 12.35 1.52 -23.91
CA TYR A 369 11.75 1.90 -25.18
C TYR A 369 12.18 3.29 -25.66
N GLU A 370 12.31 4.27 -24.75
CA GLU A 370 12.77 5.63 -25.09
C GLU A 370 14.20 5.64 -25.65
N LEU A 371 15.08 4.70 -25.22
CA LEU A 371 16.42 4.55 -25.75
C LEU A 371 16.46 3.83 -27.10
N GLY A 372 15.42 3.07 -27.45
CA GLY A 372 15.27 2.41 -28.72
C GLY A 372 16.39 1.38 -29.05
N GLU A 373 16.71 1.19 -30.30
CA GLU A 373 17.68 0.20 -30.78
C GLU A 373 19.11 0.39 -30.22
N GLU A 374 19.44 1.58 -29.77
CA GLU A 374 20.75 1.87 -29.19
C GLU A 374 20.88 1.57 -27.68
N VAL A 375 19.87 0.91 -27.09
CA VAL A 375 19.85 0.61 -25.66
C VAL A 375 21.04 -0.27 -25.25
N THR A 376 21.71 0.12 -24.18
CA THR A 376 22.72 -0.66 -23.47
C THR A 376 22.54 -0.47 -21.98
N GLU A 377 22.96 -1.43 -21.16
CA GLU A 377 22.89 -1.29 -19.68
C GLU A 377 23.46 0.05 -19.20
N LYS A 378 24.60 0.47 -19.72
CA LYS A 378 25.25 1.75 -19.38
C LYS A 378 24.39 2.97 -19.75
N LYS A 379 23.83 2.99 -20.97
CA LYS A 379 22.94 4.08 -21.41
C LYS A 379 21.67 4.09 -20.55
N TYR A 380 21.13 2.92 -20.25
CA TYR A 380 19.96 2.74 -19.40
C TYR A 380 20.19 3.31 -18.00
N LEU A 381 21.26 2.91 -17.30
CA LEU A 381 21.61 3.41 -15.96
C LEU A 381 21.82 4.94 -15.95
N ASN A 382 22.44 5.49 -17.00
CA ASN A 382 22.60 6.95 -17.13
C ASN A 382 21.23 7.67 -17.29
N MET A 383 20.32 7.10 -18.07
CA MET A 383 18.97 7.65 -18.23
C MET A 383 18.17 7.50 -16.93
N LEU A 384 18.25 6.34 -16.27
CA LEU A 384 17.62 6.09 -14.97
C LEU A 384 18.08 7.13 -13.93
N LYS A 385 19.38 7.45 -13.86
CA LYS A 385 19.91 8.50 -12.97
C LYS A 385 19.24 9.85 -13.23
N LYS A 386 19.11 10.25 -14.50
CA LYS A 386 18.42 11.49 -14.89
C LYS A 386 16.94 11.45 -14.48
N ARG A 387 16.29 10.33 -14.75
CA ARG A 387 14.88 10.12 -14.44
C ARG A 387 14.62 10.16 -12.92
N THR A 388 15.46 9.50 -12.13
CA THR A 388 15.40 9.55 -10.67
C THR A 388 15.63 10.97 -10.13
N THR A 389 16.61 11.70 -10.68
CA THR A 389 16.83 13.11 -10.32
C THR A 389 15.60 13.97 -10.61
N LEU A 390 14.96 13.78 -11.77
CA LEU A 390 13.73 14.49 -12.13
C LEU A 390 12.58 14.13 -11.18
N CYS A 391 12.41 12.85 -10.85
CA CYS A 391 11.43 12.36 -9.89
C CYS A 391 11.61 13.04 -8.52
N CYS A 392 12.83 13.09 -7.99
CA CYS A 392 13.13 13.78 -6.74
C CYS A 392 12.79 15.28 -6.80
N LYS A 393 13.06 15.97 -7.92
CA LYS A 393 12.66 17.38 -8.12
C LYS A 393 11.16 17.60 -8.09
N VAL A 394 10.39 16.66 -8.64
CA VAL A 394 8.92 16.71 -8.61
C VAL A 394 8.42 16.56 -7.17
N LEU A 395 8.87 15.52 -6.49
CA LEU A 395 8.50 15.23 -5.10
C LEU A 395 8.90 16.38 -4.15
N ASP A 396 10.08 16.99 -4.35
CA ASP A 396 10.49 18.19 -3.63
C ASP A 396 9.49 19.34 -3.81
N ARG A 397 9.00 19.57 -5.01
CA ARG A 397 8.04 20.66 -5.24
C ARG A 397 6.64 20.33 -4.72
N VAL A 398 6.21 19.06 -4.79
CA VAL A 398 4.96 18.61 -4.16
C VAL A 398 5.05 18.79 -2.63
N ARG A 399 6.16 18.34 -2.01
CA ARG A 399 6.39 18.56 -0.57
C ARG A 399 6.33 20.04 -0.19
N TYR A 400 6.95 20.92 -0.98
CA TYR A 400 6.90 22.37 -0.79
C TYR A 400 5.46 22.92 -0.86
N ILE A 401 4.64 22.44 -1.81
CA ILE A 401 3.23 22.87 -1.92
C ILE A 401 2.46 22.45 -0.67
N ILE A 402 2.61 21.22 -0.21
CA ILE A 402 1.98 20.71 1.01
C ILE A 402 2.43 21.52 2.23
N GLN A 403 3.74 21.78 2.39
CA GLN A 403 4.29 22.59 3.46
C GLN A 403 3.65 24.00 3.52
N ARG A 404 3.54 24.66 2.37
CA ARG A 404 2.85 25.95 2.28
C ARG A 404 1.38 25.90 2.69
N ASN A 405 0.70 24.82 2.36
CA ASN A 405 -0.69 24.65 2.74
C ASN A 405 -0.84 24.43 4.25
N ILE A 406 0.13 23.73 4.88
CA ILE A 406 0.22 23.59 6.34
C ILE A 406 0.42 24.98 6.99
N GLU A 407 1.40 25.76 6.52
CA GLU A 407 1.70 27.12 7.04
C GLU A 407 0.50 28.07 6.96
N LYS A 408 -0.39 27.85 5.99
CA LYS A 408 -1.64 28.61 5.82
C LYS A 408 -2.83 28.07 6.60
N GLY A 409 -2.64 27.00 7.38
CA GLY A 409 -3.71 26.38 8.17
C GLY A 409 -4.74 25.58 7.36
N LEU A 410 -4.41 25.20 6.11
CA LEU A 410 -5.34 24.50 5.21
C LEU A 410 -5.37 22.97 5.44
N LEU A 411 -4.41 22.43 6.17
CA LEU A 411 -4.28 21.00 6.44
C LEU A 411 -4.41 20.72 7.94
N PRO A 412 -5.64 20.60 8.45
CA PRO A 412 -5.89 20.46 9.89
C PRO A 412 -5.31 19.16 10.48
N ASN A 413 -5.12 18.11 9.69
CA ASN A 413 -4.43 16.90 10.08
C ASN A 413 -2.97 17.13 10.53
N TYR A 414 -2.28 18.12 9.95
CA TYR A 414 -0.96 18.59 10.43
C TYR A 414 -1.09 19.66 11.50
N CYS A 415 -1.89 20.69 11.25
CA CYS A 415 -1.98 21.87 12.11
C CYS A 415 -2.45 21.53 13.55
N ASN A 416 -3.22 20.47 13.70
CA ASN A 416 -3.71 19.98 14.99
C ASN A 416 -2.82 18.87 15.60
N GLY A 417 -1.64 18.61 15.00
CA GLY A 417 -0.63 17.69 15.55
C GLY A 417 -0.93 16.21 15.33
N GLY A 418 -1.76 15.87 14.33
CA GLY A 418 -1.98 14.48 13.93
C GLY A 418 -0.85 13.92 13.09
N ILE A 419 -0.17 14.77 12.28
CA ILE A 419 0.93 14.41 11.41
C ILE A 419 2.10 15.37 11.60
N GLU A 420 3.31 14.83 11.62
CA GLU A 420 4.55 15.58 11.65
C GLU A 420 5.25 15.49 10.28
N MET A 421 5.49 16.65 9.65
CA MET A 421 6.06 16.71 8.29
C MET A 421 7.48 16.13 8.21
N ASP A 422 8.25 16.27 9.27
CA ASP A 422 9.64 15.80 9.32
C ASP A 422 9.75 14.26 9.40
N LYS A 423 8.67 13.60 9.79
CA LYS A 423 8.56 12.14 9.84
C LYS A 423 7.98 11.53 8.55
N GLN A 424 7.88 12.30 7.47
CA GLN A 424 7.37 11.83 6.20
C GLN A 424 8.45 11.78 5.12
N TYR A 425 8.51 10.64 4.43
CA TYR A 425 9.34 10.44 3.24
C TYR A 425 8.73 11.09 2.00
N CYS A 426 9.59 11.37 1.02
CA CYS A 426 9.22 11.50 -0.38
C CYS A 426 9.51 10.16 -1.05
N THR A 427 8.50 9.48 -1.60
CA THR A 427 8.64 8.12 -2.09
C THR A 427 8.84 8.08 -3.60
N VAL A 428 9.98 7.52 -4.03
CA VAL A 428 10.24 7.16 -5.41
C VAL A 428 9.74 5.75 -5.62
N GLY A 429 8.65 5.61 -6.36
CA GLY A 429 8.12 4.31 -6.75
C GLY A 429 8.86 3.74 -7.96
N ILE A 430 8.88 2.43 -8.10
CA ILE A 430 9.35 1.73 -9.31
C ILE A 430 8.33 0.69 -9.77
N LEU A 431 8.29 0.46 -11.09
CA LEU A 431 7.41 -0.49 -11.74
C LEU A 431 8.08 -1.07 -12.98
N GLY A 432 7.83 -2.35 -13.28
CA GLY A 432 8.28 -2.97 -14.52
C GLY A 432 9.74 -3.44 -14.49
N LEU A 433 10.27 -3.82 -13.32
CA LEU A 433 11.64 -4.33 -13.23
C LEU A 433 11.81 -5.65 -13.99
N TYR A 434 10.88 -6.59 -13.82
CA TYR A 434 10.93 -7.88 -14.49
C TYR A 434 10.87 -7.71 -16.00
N GLU A 435 9.92 -6.96 -16.51
CA GLU A 435 9.76 -6.70 -17.94
C GLU A 435 11.00 -6.00 -18.51
N THR A 436 11.63 -5.11 -17.74
CA THR A 436 12.91 -4.49 -18.13
C THR A 436 14.01 -5.54 -18.25
N MET A 437 14.13 -6.46 -17.29
CA MET A 437 15.12 -7.55 -17.34
C MET A 437 14.86 -8.48 -18.53
N GLU A 438 13.61 -8.81 -18.81
CA GLU A 438 13.23 -9.61 -19.98
C GLU A 438 13.64 -8.94 -21.28
N LYS A 439 13.42 -7.63 -21.44
CA LYS A 439 13.85 -6.86 -22.60
C LYS A 439 15.38 -6.83 -22.80
N PHE A 440 16.15 -6.90 -21.72
CA PHE A 440 17.61 -7.02 -21.80
C PHE A 440 18.09 -8.46 -22.03
N GLY A 441 17.19 -9.46 -22.08
CA GLY A 441 17.54 -10.87 -22.19
C GLY A 441 18.19 -11.43 -20.92
N HIS A 442 17.79 -10.93 -19.76
CA HIS A 442 18.28 -11.33 -18.45
C HIS A 442 17.33 -12.25 -17.69
N ILE A 443 16.23 -12.63 -18.33
CA ILE A 443 15.30 -13.66 -17.87
C ILE A 443 15.46 -14.86 -18.80
N GLU A 444 15.69 -16.01 -18.23
CA GLU A 444 15.76 -17.28 -18.95
C GLU A 444 14.63 -18.22 -18.52
N THR A 445 14.43 -19.25 -19.30
CA THR A 445 13.41 -20.29 -19.06
C THR A 445 14.11 -21.65 -19.02
N ASP A 446 13.87 -22.44 -17.98
CA ASP A 446 14.38 -23.79 -17.85
C ASP A 446 13.62 -24.81 -18.75
N GLU A 447 14.05 -26.05 -18.76
CA GLU A 447 13.43 -27.14 -19.51
C GLU A 447 11.98 -27.47 -19.08
N PHE A 448 11.56 -27.01 -17.89
CA PHE A 448 10.21 -27.18 -17.34
C PHE A 448 9.32 -25.95 -17.56
N GLY A 449 9.85 -24.93 -18.21
CA GLY A 449 9.13 -23.67 -18.46
C GLY A 449 9.17 -22.66 -17.31
N ASN A 450 9.99 -22.88 -16.28
CA ASN A 450 10.12 -21.93 -15.18
C ASN A 450 11.03 -20.77 -15.56
N LYS A 451 10.57 -19.56 -15.29
CA LYS A 451 11.32 -18.31 -15.50
C LYS A 451 12.22 -18.03 -14.30
N PHE A 452 13.42 -17.51 -14.58
CA PHE A 452 14.37 -17.10 -13.55
C PHE A 452 15.29 -15.97 -14.04
N TYR A 453 15.80 -15.20 -13.08
CA TYR A 453 16.86 -14.22 -13.36
C TYR A 453 18.19 -14.91 -13.58
N THR A 454 18.87 -14.58 -14.68
CA THR A 454 20.27 -14.97 -14.83
C THR A 454 21.14 -14.28 -13.76
N GLU A 455 22.34 -14.79 -13.48
CA GLU A 455 23.27 -14.11 -12.57
C GLU A 455 23.56 -12.67 -13.03
N LYS A 456 23.75 -12.48 -14.34
CA LYS A 456 23.95 -11.17 -14.96
C LYS A 456 22.72 -10.27 -14.78
N GLY A 457 21.51 -10.84 -14.89
CA GLY A 457 20.25 -10.13 -14.68
C GLY A 457 20.09 -9.68 -13.23
N MET A 458 20.43 -10.52 -12.27
CA MET A 458 20.37 -10.17 -10.86
C MET A 458 21.40 -9.07 -10.51
N ASP A 459 22.63 -9.15 -11.07
CA ASP A 459 23.66 -8.10 -10.94
C ASP A 459 23.18 -6.77 -11.54
N PHE A 460 22.55 -6.81 -12.73
CA PHE A 460 22.03 -5.61 -13.37
C PHE A 460 20.84 -5.00 -12.60
N ALA A 461 19.91 -5.82 -12.08
CA ALA A 461 18.86 -5.36 -11.18
C ALA A 461 19.46 -4.69 -9.92
N GLY A 462 20.51 -5.29 -9.36
CA GLY A 462 21.26 -4.67 -8.27
C GLY A 462 21.79 -3.27 -8.61
N LYS A 463 22.43 -3.10 -9.78
CA LYS A 463 22.93 -1.80 -10.27
C LYS A 463 21.80 -0.76 -10.48
N ILE A 464 20.60 -1.20 -10.88
CA ILE A 464 19.43 -0.33 -10.97
C ILE A 464 19.12 0.25 -9.59
N PHE A 465 19.03 -0.60 -8.55
CA PHE A 465 18.80 -0.14 -7.19
C PHE A 465 19.92 0.76 -6.64
N ASP A 466 21.17 0.43 -6.95
CA ASP A 466 22.31 1.26 -6.54
C ASP A 466 22.19 2.68 -7.11
N VAL A 467 21.88 2.82 -8.42
CA VAL A 467 21.65 4.13 -9.06
C VAL A 467 20.46 4.87 -8.44
N LEU A 468 19.37 4.18 -8.15
CA LEU A 468 18.19 4.77 -7.52
C LEU A 468 18.53 5.30 -6.12
N ASN A 469 19.16 4.47 -5.28
CA ASN A 469 19.50 4.81 -3.90
C ASN A 469 20.56 5.92 -3.84
N GLU A 470 21.67 5.81 -4.59
CA GLU A 470 22.70 6.86 -4.63
C GLU A 470 22.14 8.21 -5.10
N THR A 471 21.25 8.19 -6.10
CA THR A 471 20.68 9.43 -6.65
C THR A 471 19.74 10.11 -5.67
N LYS A 472 18.86 9.35 -5.01
CA LYS A 472 17.92 9.91 -4.03
C LYS A 472 18.64 10.41 -2.77
N ASP A 473 19.62 9.65 -2.28
CA ASP A 473 20.36 10.00 -1.06
C ASP A 473 21.24 11.22 -1.26
N GLY A 474 21.77 11.41 -2.47
CA GLY A 474 22.54 12.60 -2.84
C GLY A 474 21.71 13.83 -3.22
N PHE A 475 20.38 13.77 -3.19
CA PHE A 475 19.53 14.87 -3.67
C PHE A 475 19.41 16.03 -2.68
N THR A 476 19.15 15.75 -1.41
CA THR A 476 19.05 16.74 -0.32
C THR A 476 19.29 16.10 1.04
N ASP A 477 19.79 16.91 1.96
CA ASP A 477 19.96 16.55 3.36
C ASP A 477 18.83 17.07 4.27
N GLU A 478 17.86 17.80 3.72
CA GLU A 478 16.81 18.45 4.51
C GLU A 478 15.72 17.47 4.94
N TYR A 479 15.43 16.44 4.12
CA TYR A 479 14.43 15.41 4.37
C TYR A 479 14.75 14.13 3.59
N SER A 480 14.08 13.05 3.93
CA SER A 480 14.41 11.72 3.43
C SER A 480 13.57 11.30 2.23
N PHE A 481 14.20 10.55 1.33
CA PHE A 481 13.56 9.79 0.25
C PHE A 481 13.66 8.30 0.53
N ASN A 482 12.71 7.52 0.02
CA ASN A 482 12.81 6.08 -0.03
C ASN A 482 12.46 5.55 -1.41
N ILE A 483 12.83 4.30 -1.69
CA ILE A 483 12.48 3.56 -2.92
C ILE A 483 11.44 2.50 -2.55
N GLU A 484 10.34 2.44 -3.27
CA GLU A 484 9.27 1.49 -3.02
C GLU A 484 8.87 0.74 -4.29
N SER A 485 8.73 -0.59 -4.18
CA SER A 485 7.99 -1.37 -5.17
C SER A 485 6.51 -1.11 -4.96
N VAL A 486 5.99 -0.10 -5.65
CA VAL A 486 4.67 0.47 -5.35
C VAL A 486 3.50 -0.51 -5.52
N PRO A 487 2.42 -0.33 -4.75
CA PRO A 487 1.12 -0.88 -5.10
C PRO A 487 0.67 -0.30 -6.44
N ALA A 488 0.80 -1.07 -7.50
CA ALA A 488 0.66 -0.56 -8.85
C ALA A 488 -0.70 -0.93 -9.48
N GLU A 489 -1.81 -0.66 -8.79
CA GLU A 489 -3.13 -1.02 -9.27
C GLU A 489 -3.43 -0.42 -10.64
N GLN A 490 -3.72 0.87 -10.67
CA GLN A 490 -3.98 1.59 -11.92
C GLN A 490 -2.70 1.96 -12.66
N ALA A 491 -1.60 2.23 -11.94
CA ALA A 491 -0.32 2.56 -12.56
C ALA A 491 0.16 1.44 -13.49
N ALA A 492 0.03 0.18 -13.06
CA ALA A 492 0.43 -0.99 -13.83
C ALA A 492 -0.26 -1.06 -15.20
N VAL A 493 -1.56 -0.82 -15.23
CA VAL A 493 -2.37 -0.83 -16.46
C VAL A 493 -2.10 0.40 -17.32
N LYS A 494 -2.13 1.60 -16.71
CA LYS A 494 -2.03 2.87 -17.43
C LYS A 494 -0.65 3.10 -18.04
N LEU A 495 0.41 2.75 -17.34
CA LEU A 495 1.78 2.91 -17.84
C LEU A 495 2.06 1.94 -19.01
N CYS A 496 1.62 0.69 -18.89
CA CYS A 496 1.72 -0.28 -19.97
C CYS A 496 0.92 0.18 -21.21
N ALA A 497 -0.32 0.64 -21.03
CA ALA A 497 -1.15 1.11 -22.13
C ALA A 497 -0.54 2.33 -22.88
N LYS A 498 0.08 3.25 -22.13
CA LYS A 498 0.78 4.40 -22.72
C LYS A 498 2.00 3.99 -23.54
N ASP A 499 2.81 3.06 -23.01
CA ASP A 499 3.97 2.54 -23.74
C ASP A 499 3.53 1.78 -25.01
N ASN A 500 2.46 0.99 -24.92
CA ASN A 500 1.90 0.28 -26.09
C ASN A 500 1.48 1.25 -27.21
N ILE A 501 0.87 2.37 -26.85
CA ILE A 501 0.48 3.40 -27.84
C ILE A 501 1.70 4.15 -28.37
N LEU A 502 2.57 4.61 -27.48
CA LEU A 502 3.67 5.51 -27.82
C LEU A 502 4.76 4.82 -28.66
N PHE A 503 5.03 3.55 -28.38
CA PHE A 503 6.11 2.79 -29.01
C PHE A 503 5.61 1.69 -29.97
N ASP A 504 4.28 1.62 -30.18
CA ASP A 504 3.64 0.59 -31.02
C ASP A 504 4.05 -0.83 -30.63
N VAL A 505 3.98 -1.13 -29.33
CA VAL A 505 4.35 -2.43 -28.75
C VAL A 505 3.12 -3.06 -28.10
N HIS A 506 3.04 -4.40 -28.13
CA HIS A 506 1.87 -5.15 -27.63
C HIS A 506 2.28 -6.39 -26.83
N ASP A 507 3.52 -6.43 -26.34
CA ASP A 507 4.06 -7.58 -25.63
C ASP A 507 3.42 -7.76 -24.26
N ASN A 508 3.04 -6.64 -23.63
CA ASN A 508 2.44 -6.64 -22.29
C ASN A 508 1.07 -5.93 -22.33
N PHE A 509 0.18 -6.34 -21.46
CA PHE A 509 -1.11 -5.66 -21.21
C PHE A 509 -1.15 -4.99 -19.83
N ILE A 510 -0.15 -5.28 -18.99
CA ILE A 510 0.05 -4.75 -17.64
C ILE A 510 1.53 -4.90 -17.25
N TYR A 511 2.06 -3.98 -16.44
CA TYR A 511 3.39 -4.13 -15.84
C TYR A 511 3.31 -4.66 -14.42
N SER A 512 4.31 -5.44 -14.02
CA SER A 512 4.35 -6.03 -12.70
C SER A 512 5.06 -5.15 -11.67
N ASN A 513 4.55 -5.16 -10.45
CA ASN A 513 5.24 -4.69 -9.27
C ASN A 513 5.89 -5.82 -8.46
N GLN A 514 5.72 -7.06 -8.90
CA GLN A 514 6.43 -8.22 -8.35
C GLN A 514 7.72 -8.43 -9.12
N TRP A 515 8.76 -8.88 -8.42
CA TRP A 515 10.06 -9.16 -9.07
C TRP A 515 9.97 -10.29 -10.09
N ILE A 516 9.11 -11.26 -9.85
CA ILE A 516 8.62 -12.20 -10.86
C ILE A 516 7.09 -12.04 -10.88
N PRO A 517 6.48 -11.67 -12.00
CA PRO A 517 5.04 -11.48 -12.11
C PRO A 517 4.23 -12.68 -11.62
N LEU A 518 3.03 -12.46 -11.13
CA LEU A 518 2.16 -13.54 -10.67
C LEU A 518 1.64 -14.42 -11.81
N THR A 519 1.77 -13.96 -13.04
CA THR A 519 1.40 -14.66 -14.28
C THR A 519 2.54 -15.48 -14.87
N GLU A 520 3.74 -15.38 -14.32
CA GLU A 520 4.91 -16.11 -14.79
C GLU A 520 5.14 -17.36 -13.96
N ARG A 521 5.35 -18.48 -14.65
CA ARG A 521 5.73 -19.72 -14.02
C ARG A 521 7.17 -19.63 -13.50
N CYS A 522 7.37 -19.89 -12.23
CA CYS A 522 8.69 -19.99 -11.61
C CYS A 522 8.62 -20.96 -10.43
N THR A 523 9.77 -21.51 -10.01
CA THR A 523 9.81 -22.30 -8.79
C THR A 523 9.59 -21.41 -7.57
N ILE A 524 9.03 -21.96 -6.49
CA ILE A 524 8.84 -21.22 -5.24
C ILE A 524 10.17 -20.73 -4.67
N ASN A 525 11.23 -21.55 -4.80
CA ASN A 525 12.57 -21.21 -4.35
C ASN A 525 13.13 -19.98 -5.09
N GLU A 526 12.99 -19.94 -6.41
CA GLU A 526 13.43 -18.78 -7.21
C GLU A 526 12.65 -17.52 -6.84
N LYS A 527 11.34 -17.63 -6.62
CA LYS A 527 10.52 -16.51 -6.18
C LYS A 527 10.96 -15.96 -4.82
N ILE A 528 11.20 -16.85 -3.86
CA ILE A 528 11.66 -16.48 -2.51
C ILE A 528 13.07 -15.89 -2.58
N ARG A 529 14.01 -16.54 -3.27
CA ARG A 529 15.39 -16.07 -3.44
C ARG A 529 15.45 -14.69 -4.08
N THR A 530 14.71 -14.47 -5.15
CA THR A 530 14.65 -13.18 -5.86
C THR A 530 14.09 -12.10 -4.96
N SER A 531 13.00 -12.39 -4.22
CA SER A 531 12.41 -11.47 -3.26
C SER A 531 13.40 -11.13 -2.14
N ALA A 532 14.06 -12.11 -1.53
CA ALA A 532 15.02 -11.89 -0.47
C ALA A 532 16.17 -10.94 -0.89
N ILE A 533 16.67 -11.06 -2.12
CA ILE A 533 17.75 -10.22 -2.64
C ILE A 533 17.27 -8.80 -2.95
N LEU A 534 16.13 -8.66 -3.65
CA LEU A 534 15.70 -7.38 -4.19
C LEU A 534 14.90 -6.54 -3.16
N ASP A 535 14.14 -7.17 -2.26
CA ASP A 535 13.43 -6.47 -1.17
C ASP A 535 14.40 -5.71 -0.28
N ASN A 536 15.57 -6.32 0.03
CA ASN A 536 16.61 -5.68 0.84
C ASN A 536 17.28 -4.47 0.18
N LYS A 537 17.16 -4.31 -1.15
CA LYS A 537 17.63 -3.12 -1.87
C LYS A 537 16.57 -2.02 -1.96
N CYS A 538 15.32 -2.34 -1.64
CA CYS A 538 14.16 -1.46 -1.73
C CYS A 538 13.93 -0.74 -0.39
N SER A 539 14.55 0.41 -0.19
CA SER A 539 14.58 1.13 1.11
C SER A 539 13.20 1.56 1.65
N GLY A 540 12.18 1.60 0.81
CA GLY A 540 10.78 1.88 1.17
C GLY A 540 9.92 0.61 1.24
N GLY A 541 10.49 -0.55 0.86
CA GLY A 541 9.86 -1.85 0.95
C GLY A 541 9.23 -2.37 -0.33
N ALA A 542 9.02 -3.68 -0.30
CA ALA A 542 8.29 -4.46 -1.29
C ALA A 542 7.48 -5.52 -0.55
N ILE A 543 6.51 -6.15 -1.20
CA ILE A 543 5.79 -7.29 -0.67
C ILE A 543 5.83 -8.45 -1.67
N ALA A 544 6.30 -9.60 -1.23
CA ALA A 544 6.27 -10.81 -2.03
C ALA A 544 4.89 -11.49 -1.93
N HIS A 545 4.20 -11.61 -3.05
CA HIS A 545 2.94 -12.35 -3.15
C HIS A 545 3.20 -13.78 -3.58
N ILE A 546 2.81 -14.75 -2.77
CA ILE A 546 2.93 -16.18 -3.03
C ILE A 546 1.53 -16.74 -3.24
N ASN A 547 1.18 -17.03 -4.50
CA ASN A 547 -0.13 -17.58 -4.83
C ASN A 547 -0.16 -19.06 -4.50
N ILE A 548 -1.06 -19.48 -3.63
CA ILE A 548 -1.29 -20.88 -3.28
C ILE A 548 -2.69 -21.31 -3.75
N ASP A 549 -2.78 -22.46 -4.38
CA ASP A 549 -4.03 -22.96 -4.98
C ASP A 549 -5.05 -23.35 -3.91
N ASN A 550 -4.61 -23.97 -2.83
CA ASN A 550 -5.39 -24.37 -1.66
C ASN A 550 -4.65 -23.97 -0.38
N ASN A 551 -5.33 -24.05 0.75
CA ASN A 551 -4.69 -23.91 2.05
C ASN A 551 -3.66 -25.01 2.28
N PHE A 552 -2.70 -24.75 3.18
CA PHE A 552 -1.73 -25.78 3.56
C PHE A 552 -2.45 -27.00 4.14
N PRO A 553 -2.01 -28.23 3.76
CA PRO A 553 -2.67 -29.46 4.22
C PRO A 553 -2.73 -29.62 5.73
N ASN A 554 -1.78 -29.05 6.44
CA ASN A 554 -1.73 -29.02 7.91
C ASN A 554 -0.89 -27.84 8.41
N SER A 555 -0.98 -27.57 9.71
CA SER A 555 -0.31 -26.44 10.37
C SER A 555 1.22 -26.56 10.39
N ASP A 556 1.75 -27.78 10.38
CA ASP A 556 3.21 -27.99 10.40
C ASP A 556 3.83 -27.61 9.06
N MET A 557 3.19 -27.93 7.95
CA MET A 557 3.63 -27.52 6.60
C MET A 557 3.60 -25.99 6.46
N ALA A 558 2.57 -25.34 6.95
CA ALA A 558 2.51 -23.88 6.96
C ALA A 558 3.61 -23.25 7.81
N TRP A 559 3.90 -23.85 8.96
CA TRP A 559 4.98 -23.44 9.85
C TRP A 559 6.37 -23.62 9.20
N GLU A 560 6.62 -24.74 8.57
CA GLU A 560 7.88 -25.00 7.86
C GLU A 560 8.08 -24.00 6.71
N MET A 561 7.02 -23.71 5.94
CA MET A 561 7.10 -22.71 4.89
C MET A 561 7.36 -21.31 5.42
N LEU A 562 6.72 -20.91 6.52
CA LEU A 562 7.00 -19.64 7.19
C LEU A 562 8.46 -19.55 7.64
N ASN A 563 8.99 -20.59 8.28
CA ASN A 563 10.40 -20.65 8.67
C ASN A 563 11.35 -20.59 7.49
N TYR A 564 11.04 -21.32 6.41
CA TYR A 564 11.86 -21.31 5.21
C TYR A 564 11.94 -19.91 4.60
N ILE A 565 10.81 -19.23 4.39
CA ILE A 565 10.77 -17.88 3.83
C ILE A 565 11.54 -16.90 4.73
N ALA A 566 11.33 -16.97 6.04
CA ALA A 566 12.04 -16.15 7.02
C ALA A 566 13.57 -16.40 6.98
N SER A 567 13.99 -17.66 6.89
CA SER A 567 15.42 -18.07 6.82
C SER A 567 16.12 -17.53 5.57
N GLN A 568 15.38 -17.35 4.47
CA GLN A 568 15.91 -16.76 3.24
C GLN A 568 16.03 -15.23 3.29
N GLY A 569 15.47 -14.58 4.32
CA GLY A 569 15.55 -13.14 4.53
C GLY A 569 14.50 -12.31 3.77
N VAL A 570 13.38 -12.90 3.38
CA VAL A 570 12.23 -12.14 2.84
C VAL A 570 11.57 -11.39 4.00
N ILE A 571 11.50 -10.06 3.88
CA ILE A 571 11.05 -9.18 4.99
C ILE A 571 9.53 -9.10 5.04
N TYR A 572 8.85 -8.95 3.89
CA TYR A 572 7.42 -8.72 3.84
C TYR A 572 6.76 -9.56 2.75
N PHE A 573 5.84 -10.43 3.13
CA PHE A 573 5.18 -11.34 2.21
C PHE A 573 3.78 -11.73 2.65
N CYS A 574 3.03 -12.32 1.74
CA CYS A 574 1.73 -12.91 2.04
C CYS A 574 1.48 -14.13 1.17
N TYR A 575 0.71 -15.05 1.69
CA TYR A 575 0.07 -16.09 0.88
C TYR A 575 -1.20 -15.52 0.27
N ASN A 576 -1.38 -15.72 -1.03
CA ASN A 576 -2.61 -15.38 -1.72
C ASN A 576 -3.40 -16.65 -1.99
N THR A 577 -4.57 -16.76 -1.41
CA THR A 577 -5.56 -17.78 -1.77
C THR A 577 -6.82 -17.13 -2.32
N LYS A 578 -7.68 -17.90 -2.97
CA LYS A 578 -9.00 -17.45 -3.41
C LYS A 578 -9.95 -17.51 -2.23
N ILE A 579 -10.39 -16.37 -1.71
CA ILE A 579 -11.46 -16.33 -0.71
C ILE A 579 -12.76 -16.13 -1.48
N ASN A 580 -13.53 -17.18 -1.57
CA ASN A 580 -14.82 -17.20 -2.28
C ASN A 580 -15.93 -16.59 -1.44
N VAL A 581 -16.91 -16.00 -2.11
CA VAL A 581 -18.06 -15.36 -1.48
C VAL A 581 -19.33 -15.81 -2.18
N CYS A 582 -20.32 -16.24 -1.41
CA CYS A 582 -21.67 -16.56 -1.93
C CYS A 582 -22.59 -15.33 -1.96
N LYS A 583 -23.77 -15.46 -2.54
CA LYS A 583 -24.77 -14.37 -2.61
C LYS A 583 -25.26 -13.87 -1.24
N ASN A 584 -25.08 -14.67 -0.18
CA ASN A 584 -25.40 -14.30 1.20
C ASN A 584 -24.21 -13.68 1.94
N HIS A 585 -23.14 -13.34 1.22
CA HIS A 585 -21.90 -12.70 1.70
C HIS A 585 -21.02 -13.56 2.62
N HIS A 586 -21.29 -14.84 2.79
CA HIS A 586 -20.40 -15.73 3.55
C HIS A 586 -19.07 -15.88 2.80
N GLY A 587 -17.95 -15.72 3.51
CA GLY A 587 -16.62 -16.02 3.01
C GLY A 587 -16.25 -17.49 3.25
N PHE A 588 -15.55 -18.11 2.30
CA PHE A 588 -15.05 -19.49 2.41
C PHE A 588 -13.91 -19.72 1.44
N VAL A 589 -13.14 -20.77 1.66
CA VAL A 589 -11.97 -21.16 0.86
C VAL A 589 -12.12 -22.63 0.44
N ASP A 590 -11.30 -23.05 -0.53
CA ASP A 590 -11.14 -24.45 -0.96
C ASP A 590 -12.45 -25.15 -1.42
N SER A 591 -13.46 -24.38 -1.85
CA SER A 591 -14.75 -24.90 -2.31
C SER A 591 -15.43 -23.95 -3.29
N ASP A 592 -16.22 -24.50 -4.22
CA ASP A 592 -17.11 -23.74 -5.10
C ASP A 592 -18.54 -23.61 -4.54
N ILE A 593 -18.81 -24.27 -3.43
CA ILE A 593 -20.12 -24.26 -2.74
C ILE A 593 -19.90 -23.78 -1.30
N CYS A 594 -20.70 -22.81 -0.90
CA CYS A 594 -20.65 -22.26 0.45
C CYS A 594 -21.01 -23.34 1.50
N PRO A 595 -20.12 -23.62 2.46
CA PRO A 595 -20.38 -24.61 3.50
C PRO A 595 -21.49 -24.20 4.47
N GLU A 596 -21.78 -22.89 4.59
CA GLU A 596 -22.78 -22.36 5.52
C GLU A 596 -24.22 -22.43 4.96
N CYS A 597 -24.41 -22.22 3.65
CA CYS A 597 -25.75 -22.10 3.08
C CYS A 597 -25.97 -22.88 1.77
N GLY A 598 -24.96 -23.58 1.26
CA GLY A 598 -25.08 -24.40 0.04
C GLY A 598 -25.16 -23.61 -1.27
N GLU A 599 -24.98 -22.28 -1.25
CA GLU A 599 -25.01 -21.44 -2.44
C GLU A 599 -23.66 -21.47 -3.19
N HIS A 600 -23.70 -21.29 -4.51
CA HIS A 600 -22.50 -21.19 -5.33
C HIS A 600 -21.72 -19.89 -5.11
N VAL A 601 -20.44 -19.91 -5.47
CA VAL A 601 -19.58 -18.71 -5.53
C VAL A 601 -20.20 -17.67 -6.45
N CYS A 602 -20.31 -16.44 -5.95
CA CYS A 602 -20.75 -15.30 -6.73
C CYS A 602 -19.66 -14.25 -6.94
N ASP A 603 -18.62 -14.23 -6.10
CA ASP A 603 -17.45 -13.36 -6.21
C ASP A 603 -16.25 -14.01 -5.53
N THR A 604 -15.03 -13.50 -5.80
CA THR A 604 -13.81 -13.97 -5.17
C THR A 604 -12.99 -12.77 -4.73
N TYR A 605 -12.55 -12.77 -3.48
CA TYR A 605 -11.63 -11.79 -2.95
C TYR A 605 -10.21 -12.28 -3.08
N GLN A 606 -9.33 -11.39 -3.53
CA GLN A 606 -7.90 -11.65 -3.60
C GLN A 606 -7.09 -10.37 -3.51
N ARG A 607 -5.78 -10.48 -3.22
CA ARG A 607 -4.89 -9.32 -3.24
C ARG A 607 -4.50 -8.96 -4.66
N VAL A 608 -4.72 -7.70 -5.02
CA VAL A 608 -4.07 -7.02 -6.16
C VAL A 608 -2.76 -6.41 -5.68
N VAL A 609 -2.82 -5.86 -4.49
CA VAL A 609 -1.72 -5.25 -3.72
C VAL A 609 -1.74 -5.82 -2.29
N GLY A 610 -1.38 -5.09 -1.28
CA GLY A 610 -1.32 -5.59 0.10
C GLY A 610 -2.66 -5.93 0.79
N PHE A 611 -3.82 -5.74 0.15
CA PHE A 611 -5.15 -5.97 0.74
C PHE A 611 -6.11 -6.73 -0.18
N LEU A 612 -7.14 -7.32 0.41
CA LEU A 612 -8.15 -8.12 -0.28
C LEU A 612 -9.13 -7.21 -1.05
N THR A 613 -9.35 -7.51 -2.31
CA THR A 613 -10.26 -6.77 -3.18
C THR A 613 -11.19 -7.74 -3.91
N PRO A 614 -12.50 -7.45 -4.04
CA PRO A 614 -13.42 -8.29 -4.79
C PRO A 614 -13.08 -8.27 -6.29
N SER A 615 -13.06 -9.45 -6.92
CA SER A 615 -12.71 -9.59 -8.35
C SER A 615 -13.63 -8.83 -9.29
N LYS A 616 -14.88 -8.60 -8.89
CA LYS A 616 -15.85 -7.79 -9.63
C LYS A 616 -15.47 -6.31 -9.76
N SER A 617 -14.58 -5.81 -8.89
CA SER A 617 -14.08 -4.43 -8.96
C SER A 617 -12.86 -4.29 -9.87
N TYR A 618 -12.34 -5.37 -10.45
CA TYR A 618 -11.16 -5.33 -11.31
C TYR A 618 -11.45 -4.69 -12.67
N SER A 619 -10.48 -3.93 -13.19
CA SER A 619 -10.50 -3.54 -14.61
C SER A 619 -10.36 -4.77 -15.50
N LYS A 620 -10.67 -4.61 -16.80
CA LYS A 620 -10.54 -5.70 -17.77
C LYS A 620 -9.12 -6.29 -17.79
N GLU A 621 -8.11 -5.44 -17.78
CA GLU A 621 -6.69 -5.84 -17.81
C GLU A 621 -6.29 -6.51 -16.48
N ARG A 622 -6.76 -6.00 -15.36
CA ARG A 622 -6.52 -6.61 -14.05
C ARG A 622 -7.22 -7.96 -13.91
N PHE A 623 -8.43 -8.10 -14.44
CA PHE A 623 -9.14 -9.38 -14.45
C PHE A 623 -8.43 -10.40 -15.36
N LYS A 624 -7.86 -9.95 -16.50
CA LYS A 624 -7.03 -10.79 -17.37
C LYS A 624 -5.77 -11.28 -16.62
N GLU A 625 -5.09 -10.38 -15.90
CA GLU A 625 -3.94 -10.75 -15.06
C GLU A 625 -4.35 -11.76 -13.98
N PHE A 626 -5.43 -11.50 -13.25
CA PHE A 626 -5.95 -12.39 -12.22
C PHE A 626 -6.26 -13.80 -12.78
N SER A 627 -6.86 -13.89 -13.96
CA SER A 627 -7.20 -15.16 -14.63
C SER A 627 -5.98 -15.92 -15.13
N ALA A 628 -4.88 -15.22 -15.37
CA ALA A 628 -3.63 -15.80 -15.88
C ALA A 628 -2.60 -16.10 -14.77
N ARG A 629 -2.95 -15.91 -13.50
CA ARG A 629 -2.04 -16.16 -12.38
C ARG A 629 -1.64 -17.62 -12.27
N GLU A 630 -0.36 -17.83 -12.04
CA GLU A 630 0.21 -19.14 -11.67
C GLU A 630 0.05 -19.39 -10.17
N TRP A 631 -0.21 -20.64 -9.81
CA TRP A 631 -0.53 -21.07 -8.46
C TRP A 631 0.37 -22.21 -8.04
N TYR A 632 0.91 -22.13 -6.82
CA TYR A 632 1.67 -23.20 -6.22
C TYR A 632 0.74 -24.21 -5.55
N ASP A 633 0.97 -25.49 -5.87
CA ASP A 633 0.34 -26.60 -5.14
C ASP A 633 1.01 -26.73 -3.78
N THR A 634 0.26 -26.47 -2.71
CA THR A 634 0.79 -26.50 -1.35
C THR A 634 1.31 -27.85 -0.90
N ALA A 635 0.81 -28.95 -1.47
CA ALA A 635 1.30 -30.29 -1.19
C ALA A 635 2.66 -30.57 -1.85
N LEU A 636 2.91 -30.00 -3.05
CA LEU A 636 4.17 -30.10 -3.75
C LEU A 636 5.23 -29.13 -3.21
N MET A 637 4.84 -27.95 -2.76
CA MET A 637 5.76 -26.98 -2.13
C MET A 637 6.56 -27.61 -0.99
N TYR A 638 5.93 -28.44 -0.19
CA TYR A 638 6.60 -29.14 0.91
C TYR A 638 7.72 -30.06 0.41
N GLY A 639 7.47 -30.79 -0.69
CA GLY A 639 8.48 -31.63 -1.33
C GLY A 639 9.66 -30.83 -1.91
N GLU A 640 9.40 -29.65 -2.47
CA GLU A 640 10.45 -28.77 -3.00
C GLU A 640 11.32 -28.13 -1.91
N THR A 641 10.77 -27.85 -0.75
CA THR A 641 11.51 -27.26 0.39
C THR A 641 12.35 -28.30 1.15
N SER A 642 11.89 -29.54 1.22
CA SER A 642 12.61 -30.62 1.92
C SER A 642 13.90 -31.08 1.22
N VAL A 643 14.07 -30.77 -0.07
CA VAL A 643 15.27 -31.12 -0.85
C VAL A 643 16.43 -30.15 -0.64
N ILE A 644 16.21 -29.02 0.03
CA ILE A 644 17.23 -27.96 0.23
C ILE A 644 17.92 -28.07 1.60
N GLY A 645 17.45 -28.96 2.44
CA GLY A 645 17.98 -29.16 3.81
C GLY A 645 18.97 -30.29 4.00
N ASP A 646 19.44 -30.95 2.91
CA ASP A 646 20.49 -31.99 2.94
C ASP A 646 21.83 -31.47 2.43
#